data_b7c998eae999a437ba08e55d4141ba82
#
_entry.id   b7c998eae999a437ba08e55d4141ba82
#
_cell.length_a   1.000
_cell.length_b   1.000
_cell.length_c   1.000
_cell.angle_alpha   90.00
_cell.angle_beta   90.00
_cell.angle_gamma   90.00
#
_symmetry.space_group_name_H-M   'P 1'
#
loop_
_entity.id
_entity.type
_entity.pdbx_description
1 polymer ?
#
loop_
_entity_poly.entity_id
_entity_poly.type
_entity_poly.pdbx_seq_one_letter_code
_entity_poly.pdbx_strand_id
1 'polypeptide(L)'
;MLKSLSITDTDITNSKDFGIKLMNRGIEVVKFTSLSLEQNKQGIVVNPMYSGSKEFTIENCAINKSQLQGMYIYSETKSTIRIFNSSITNGEDQGLHIEGRYRQMLLSLFVSGCTFAWNKKGAVSCSNNYGNVPVTMQFESNNFFRNQGPTVEIFSGTKGVSWVFLNNTFSENRGFSVIAMGTSSLSGSQYRPNMIVSSNRFLSNHCPDKAVIDIRKEARSFIIENNDFELNLGCCVLLEATAAYVPISIADNVFNENDCGDRSVVEALRLDQQANFANNTFTQNRAGSVFLLQVIHNQQPTAQKKELTFKNNTLSKNTPNNSAQFSDAADSCAVIISGILFHKETEFRFNKFNNSKYPRELCVWVPAISPLDIVSVTHNWWGTAVGSQVRDRIMDFDDNYDFAIVDDWPFLLSDDDPSSTVTEEHNSNQHGSLLSGRLFKSMTLKLSHSPYTVKSDFTVLDNATLTIEEGVTVKVSPGMSILVAGALKAQGTPEKPIIFTVKEPSRSNKDSHLPVRLVDGRFPWEGRAELLHKGSWKPVSAFSNAFFRNIAAIVCRQLGYGPPAVIKEKSDVFRQNLNDTWILELHCYGNETFLHECLYEQRAFNYSSIFVIVKCQGAPWGNIRFISPSNANRSQAQSILDHVEFSHCGYRHGMAVPAVEAVIDVPRLESITIRNCASGGLRVQSPGTDVHLNNSKFVNTGKSGITFLQTQRNVLVESSESSKNQRGISFEEANAENIPQVHYGRAFLCNAEKVVNVTNQTLLYFDIPRLQNTMATENCEKVLTVPKGQGIKLILLHFKGSQRLMVYDSSQTVNLIVDKSNNGITTLVHKEVFIPRDTILLKWSGDVNSKVALQAEVINISGKYVSFCFFLKMIQISNTITNFDFVKILRKRS
;
A
#
# COMPACT_ATOMS: atom_id res chain seq x y z
N MET A 1 -62.06 -8.99 -12.63
CA MET A 1 -60.71 -8.45 -12.74
C MET A 1 -59.91 -9.34 -13.69
N LEU A 2 -59.17 -8.77 -14.63
CA LEU A 2 -58.30 -9.50 -15.57
C LEU A 2 -57.19 -10.18 -14.77
N LYS A 3 -57.10 -11.51 -14.77
CA LYS A 3 -56.08 -12.26 -14.04
C LYS A 3 -54.83 -12.56 -14.87
N SER A 4 -55.00 -12.69 -16.18
CA SER A 4 -53.90 -12.93 -17.11
C SER A 4 -54.03 -12.03 -18.36
N LEU A 5 -52.87 -11.61 -18.85
CA LEU A 5 -52.76 -10.86 -20.11
C LEU A 5 -51.74 -11.53 -21.00
N SER A 6 -52.14 -11.84 -22.23
CA SER A 6 -51.20 -12.30 -23.27
C SER A 6 -51.32 -11.41 -24.51
N ILE A 7 -50.20 -10.94 -25.02
CA ILE A 7 -50.08 -10.21 -26.28
C ILE A 7 -49.05 -10.96 -27.15
N THR A 8 -49.48 -11.29 -28.36
CA THR A 8 -48.66 -12.09 -29.30
C THR A 8 -48.63 -11.51 -30.67
N ASP A 9 -47.55 -11.73 -31.42
CA ASP A 9 -47.41 -11.43 -32.87
C ASP A 9 -47.88 -10.02 -33.23
N THR A 10 -47.41 -9.00 -32.48
CA THR A 10 -47.91 -7.63 -32.57
C THR A 10 -46.79 -6.64 -32.82
N ASP A 11 -46.95 -5.77 -33.80
CA ASP A 11 -46.06 -4.66 -34.13
C ASP A 11 -46.58 -3.35 -33.57
N ILE A 12 -45.78 -2.60 -32.85
CA ILE A 12 -46.12 -1.31 -32.25
C ILE A 12 -44.99 -0.31 -32.54
N THR A 13 -45.31 0.69 -33.32
CA THR A 13 -44.30 1.63 -33.83
C THR A 13 -44.67 3.10 -33.59
N ASN A 14 -43.66 3.95 -33.40
CA ASN A 14 -43.79 5.42 -33.35
C ASN A 14 -44.77 5.95 -32.31
N SER A 15 -44.93 5.27 -31.18
CA SER A 15 -45.81 5.75 -30.10
C SER A 15 -45.18 6.95 -29.37
N LYS A 16 -45.94 8.03 -29.24
CA LYS A 16 -45.47 9.29 -28.64
C LYS A 16 -45.18 9.21 -27.14
N ASP A 17 -45.70 8.18 -26.46
CA ASP A 17 -45.44 7.90 -25.05
C ASP A 17 -44.95 6.48 -24.84
N PHE A 18 -45.79 5.48 -24.96
CA PHE A 18 -45.45 4.09 -24.63
C PHE A 18 -45.85 3.16 -25.79
N GLY A 19 -45.03 2.17 -26.06
CA GLY A 19 -45.46 1.03 -26.87
C GLY A 19 -46.53 0.23 -26.11
N ILE A 20 -46.19 -0.27 -24.95
CA ILE A 20 -47.11 -0.97 -24.07
C ILE A 20 -46.99 -0.37 -22.65
N LYS A 21 -48.13 0.01 -22.05
CA LYS A 21 -48.19 0.47 -20.65
C LYS A 21 -49.15 -0.34 -19.83
N LEU A 22 -48.68 -1.01 -18.80
CA LEU A 22 -49.49 -1.74 -17.87
C LEU A 22 -49.62 -0.97 -16.55
N MET A 23 -50.87 -0.62 -16.17
CA MET A 23 -51.18 0.09 -14.93
C MET A 23 -52.22 -0.64 -14.04
N ASN A 24 -52.58 -1.88 -14.37
CA ASN A 24 -53.67 -2.60 -13.72
C ASN A 24 -53.13 -3.41 -12.51
N ARG A 25 -53.77 -3.17 -11.34
CA ARG A 25 -53.42 -3.81 -10.06
C ARG A 25 -53.86 -5.29 -9.92
N GLY A 26 -54.68 -5.78 -10.82
CA GLY A 26 -55.28 -7.12 -10.74
C GLY A 26 -54.64 -8.25 -11.57
N ILE A 27 -53.73 -7.91 -12.47
CA ILE A 27 -53.13 -8.91 -13.35
C ILE A 27 -52.06 -9.69 -12.59
N GLU A 28 -52.18 -11.03 -12.59
CA GLU A 28 -51.23 -11.93 -11.94
C GLU A 28 -50.17 -12.48 -12.89
N VAL A 29 -50.55 -12.72 -14.16
CA VAL A 29 -49.70 -13.29 -15.17
C VAL A 29 -49.70 -12.37 -16.42
N VAL A 30 -48.55 -12.02 -16.89
CA VAL A 30 -48.33 -11.25 -18.14
C VAL A 30 -47.42 -12.04 -19.05
N LYS A 31 -47.86 -12.31 -20.30
CA LYS A 31 -47.04 -12.93 -21.33
C LYS A 31 -47.01 -12.07 -22.58
N PHE A 32 -45.82 -11.70 -23.04
CA PHE A 32 -45.55 -11.06 -24.29
C PHE A 32 -44.75 -11.99 -25.19
N THR A 33 -45.20 -12.28 -26.37
CA THR A 33 -44.56 -13.23 -27.30
C THR A 33 -44.49 -12.63 -28.69
N SER A 34 -43.33 -12.69 -29.31
CA SER A 34 -43.12 -12.25 -30.71
C SER A 34 -43.58 -10.80 -30.97
N LEU A 35 -43.27 -9.88 -30.06
CA LEU A 35 -43.60 -8.47 -30.22
C LEU A 35 -42.48 -7.72 -30.92
N SER A 36 -42.87 -6.79 -31.84
CA SER A 36 -41.94 -5.83 -32.41
C SER A 36 -42.32 -4.42 -31.96
N LEU A 37 -41.45 -3.77 -31.19
CA LEU A 37 -41.64 -2.41 -30.71
C LEU A 37 -40.55 -1.50 -31.27
N GLU A 38 -40.89 -0.59 -32.18
CA GLU A 38 -39.90 0.26 -32.82
C GLU A 38 -40.21 1.75 -32.70
N GLN A 39 -39.16 2.57 -32.44
CA GLN A 39 -39.24 4.02 -32.38
C GLN A 39 -40.28 4.57 -31.40
N ASN A 40 -40.57 3.87 -30.33
CA ASN A 40 -41.49 4.34 -29.31
C ASN A 40 -40.73 5.22 -28.28
N LYS A 41 -41.41 6.16 -27.61
CA LYS A 41 -40.75 6.95 -26.56
C LYS A 41 -40.27 6.05 -25.42
N GLN A 42 -41.08 5.11 -24.97
CA GLN A 42 -40.65 3.94 -24.14
C GLN A 42 -41.24 2.67 -24.77
N GLY A 43 -40.48 1.56 -24.69
CA GLY A 43 -41.00 0.31 -25.28
C GLY A 43 -42.09 -0.29 -24.37
N ILE A 44 -41.75 -0.96 -23.30
CA ILE A 44 -42.67 -1.60 -22.34
C ILE A 44 -42.56 -0.92 -20.98
N VAL A 45 -43.67 -0.44 -20.45
CA VAL A 45 -43.75 0.17 -19.12
C VAL A 45 -44.72 -0.61 -18.22
N VAL A 46 -44.20 -1.10 -17.15
CA VAL A 46 -45.00 -1.78 -16.11
C VAL A 46 -44.99 -0.92 -14.85
N ASN A 47 -46.12 -0.32 -14.49
CA ASN A 47 -46.22 0.63 -13.37
C ASN A 47 -47.28 0.19 -12.35
N PRO A 48 -47.27 0.70 -11.11
CA PRO A 48 -47.02 -0.13 -9.91
C PRO A 48 -48.06 -1.22 -9.71
N MET A 49 -47.57 -2.32 -9.19
CA MET A 49 -48.36 -3.51 -8.90
C MET A 49 -48.55 -3.67 -7.42
N TYR A 50 -49.72 -3.25 -6.93
CA TYR A 50 -50.13 -3.48 -5.54
C TYR A 50 -50.81 -4.85 -5.40
N SER A 51 -50.35 -5.67 -4.47
CA SER A 51 -50.90 -6.97 -4.04
C SER A 51 -50.73 -8.20 -4.94
N GLY A 52 -50.27 -9.30 -4.35
CA GLY A 52 -50.16 -10.64 -4.94
C GLY A 52 -48.82 -10.92 -5.63
N SER A 53 -48.52 -12.21 -5.89
CA SER A 53 -47.37 -12.66 -6.65
C SER A 53 -47.60 -12.42 -8.14
N LYS A 54 -46.61 -11.86 -8.85
CA LYS A 54 -46.74 -11.49 -10.28
C LYS A 54 -45.72 -12.26 -11.12
N GLU A 55 -46.14 -12.73 -12.27
CA GLU A 55 -45.30 -13.39 -13.25
C GLU A 55 -45.29 -12.63 -14.58
N PHE A 56 -44.12 -12.25 -15.06
CA PHE A 56 -43.88 -11.61 -16.34
C PHE A 56 -43.03 -12.50 -17.20
N THR A 57 -43.51 -12.84 -18.39
CA THR A 57 -42.72 -13.54 -19.39
C THR A 57 -42.69 -12.71 -20.66
N ILE A 58 -41.49 -12.46 -21.17
CA ILE A 58 -41.22 -11.74 -22.41
C ILE A 58 -40.37 -12.68 -23.26
N GLU A 59 -40.89 -13.07 -24.40
CA GLU A 59 -40.29 -14.13 -25.20
C GLU A 59 -40.29 -13.77 -26.68
N ASN A 60 -39.13 -13.88 -27.35
CA ASN A 60 -38.98 -13.61 -28.77
C ASN A 60 -39.39 -12.17 -29.17
N CYS A 61 -39.20 -11.20 -28.29
CA CYS A 61 -39.59 -9.81 -28.54
C CYS A 61 -38.41 -8.96 -29.01
N ALA A 62 -38.69 -8.01 -29.91
CA ALA A 62 -37.72 -7.01 -30.38
C ALA A 62 -38.14 -5.60 -29.95
N ILE A 63 -37.28 -4.90 -29.19
CA ILE A 63 -37.49 -3.52 -28.76
C ILE A 63 -36.34 -2.68 -29.31
N ASN A 64 -36.64 -1.75 -30.20
CA ASN A 64 -35.63 -1.03 -30.95
C ASN A 64 -35.88 0.49 -30.96
N LYS A 65 -34.84 1.29 -30.85
CA LYS A 65 -34.82 2.74 -30.90
C LYS A 65 -35.80 3.44 -29.96
N SER A 66 -35.87 2.99 -28.69
CA SER A 66 -36.64 3.70 -27.66
C SER A 66 -35.95 5.01 -27.29
N GLN A 67 -36.68 6.10 -27.12
CA GLN A 67 -36.17 7.43 -26.74
C GLN A 67 -35.84 7.48 -25.22
N LEU A 68 -36.51 6.69 -24.42
CA LEU A 68 -36.24 6.43 -23.02
C LEU A 68 -35.90 4.94 -22.86
N GLN A 69 -36.18 4.33 -21.66
CA GLN A 69 -35.91 2.92 -21.45
C GLN A 69 -36.63 2.03 -22.47
N GLY A 70 -35.90 0.99 -22.93
CA GLY A 70 -36.57 -0.06 -23.74
C GLY A 70 -37.65 -0.77 -22.94
N MET A 71 -37.33 -1.20 -21.75
CA MET A 71 -38.25 -1.71 -20.74
C MET A 71 -38.06 -1.00 -19.41
N TYR A 72 -39.15 -0.55 -18.79
CA TYR A 72 -39.20 0.00 -17.44
C TYR A 72 -40.17 -0.82 -16.60
N ILE A 73 -39.65 -1.49 -15.58
CA ILE A 73 -40.45 -2.34 -14.69
C ILE A 73 -40.37 -1.81 -13.27
N TYR A 74 -41.49 -1.33 -12.79
CA TYR A 74 -41.62 -0.87 -11.43
C TYR A 74 -42.38 -1.93 -10.62
N SER A 75 -41.77 -2.44 -9.56
CA SER A 75 -42.35 -3.52 -8.76
C SER A 75 -42.49 -3.15 -7.28
N GLU A 76 -43.67 -3.40 -6.71
CA GLU A 76 -43.97 -3.21 -5.28
C GLU A 76 -44.31 -4.52 -4.55
N THR A 77 -44.33 -5.66 -5.26
CA THR A 77 -44.69 -6.98 -4.73
C THR A 77 -43.73 -8.08 -5.12
N LYS A 78 -43.96 -9.28 -4.59
CA LYS A 78 -43.23 -10.47 -5.03
C LYS A 78 -43.45 -10.68 -6.54
N SER A 79 -42.37 -10.58 -7.32
CA SER A 79 -42.44 -10.65 -8.79
C SER A 79 -41.36 -11.56 -9.35
N THR A 80 -41.73 -12.32 -10.36
CA THR A 80 -40.82 -13.10 -11.18
C THR A 80 -40.87 -12.59 -12.62
N ILE A 81 -39.72 -12.14 -13.12
CA ILE A 81 -39.56 -11.60 -14.47
C ILE A 81 -38.69 -12.55 -15.24
N ARG A 82 -39.17 -13.03 -16.37
CA ARG A 82 -38.45 -13.90 -17.31
C ARG A 82 -38.39 -13.25 -18.68
N ILE A 83 -37.20 -13.04 -19.21
CA ILE A 83 -36.97 -12.49 -20.56
C ILE A 83 -36.13 -13.47 -21.34
N PHE A 84 -36.71 -14.00 -22.42
CA PHE A 84 -36.06 -15.03 -23.22
C PHE A 84 -35.98 -14.61 -24.69
N ASN A 85 -34.85 -14.95 -25.34
CA ASN A 85 -34.65 -14.84 -26.78
C ASN A 85 -35.10 -13.47 -27.39
N SER A 86 -34.95 -12.40 -26.61
CA SER A 86 -35.44 -11.07 -26.96
C SER A 86 -34.29 -10.10 -27.21
N SER A 87 -34.55 -9.07 -28.01
CA SER A 87 -33.57 -8.05 -28.31
C SER A 87 -34.02 -6.67 -27.86
N ILE A 88 -33.12 -5.90 -27.21
CA ILE A 88 -33.35 -4.54 -26.75
C ILE A 88 -32.18 -3.69 -27.22
N THR A 89 -32.42 -2.89 -28.26
CA THR A 89 -31.33 -2.28 -29.02
C THR A 89 -31.56 -0.82 -29.38
N ASN A 90 -30.45 -0.09 -29.62
CA ASN A 90 -30.45 1.28 -30.11
C ASN A 90 -31.24 2.27 -29.23
N GLY A 91 -31.38 2.03 -27.95
CA GLY A 91 -32.07 2.91 -27.01
C GLY A 91 -31.24 4.15 -26.65
N GLU A 92 -31.90 5.31 -26.47
CA GLU A 92 -31.27 6.55 -26.02
C GLU A 92 -31.01 6.52 -24.49
N ASP A 93 -31.63 5.57 -23.78
CA ASP A 93 -31.49 5.33 -22.33
C ASP A 93 -31.08 3.88 -22.05
N GLN A 94 -31.34 3.36 -20.84
CA GLN A 94 -31.09 1.94 -20.50
C GLN A 94 -31.99 1.01 -21.31
N GLY A 95 -31.46 -0.15 -21.69
CA GLY A 95 -32.27 -1.18 -22.36
C GLY A 95 -33.37 -1.68 -21.41
N LEU A 96 -33.01 -2.16 -20.22
CA LEU A 96 -33.94 -2.63 -19.16
C LEU A 96 -33.66 -1.88 -17.87
N HIS A 97 -34.67 -1.21 -17.31
CA HIS A 97 -34.60 -0.60 -15.99
C HIS A 97 -35.63 -1.22 -15.04
N ILE A 98 -35.17 -1.68 -13.88
CA ILE A 98 -36.01 -2.26 -12.85
C ILE A 98 -35.89 -1.40 -11.59
N GLU A 99 -37.04 -0.91 -11.09
CA GLU A 99 -37.10 -0.12 -9.86
C GLU A 99 -37.97 -0.81 -8.79
N GLY A 100 -37.45 -0.93 -7.57
CA GLY A 100 -38.17 -1.46 -6.42
C GLY A 100 -38.43 -0.39 -5.34
N ARG A 101 -39.60 -0.42 -4.66
CA ARG A 101 -39.95 0.66 -3.71
C ARG A 101 -40.30 0.23 -2.27
N TYR A 102 -40.62 -1.02 -1.97
CA TYR A 102 -41.08 -1.42 -0.62
C TYR A 102 -40.28 -2.52 0.06
N ARG A 103 -40.30 -2.53 1.40
CA ARG A 103 -39.45 -3.36 2.28
C ARG A 103 -39.69 -4.88 2.25
N GLN A 104 -40.74 -5.37 1.64
CA GLN A 104 -41.17 -6.79 1.74
C GLN A 104 -41.18 -7.54 0.40
N MET A 105 -40.46 -7.09 -0.60
CA MET A 105 -40.48 -7.69 -1.93
C MET A 105 -39.45 -8.82 -2.09
N LEU A 106 -39.82 -9.82 -2.88
CA LEU A 106 -38.90 -10.80 -3.49
C LEU A 106 -38.96 -10.56 -5.00
N LEU A 107 -37.86 -10.09 -5.58
CA LEU A 107 -37.74 -9.96 -7.03
C LEU A 107 -36.87 -11.09 -7.55
N SER A 108 -37.35 -11.81 -8.56
CA SER A 108 -36.55 -12.79 -9.29
C SER A 108 -36.51 -12.36 -10.76
N LEU A 109 -35.31 -12.10 -11.28
CA LEU A 109 -35.08 -11.73 -12.66
C LEU A 109 -34.28 -12.83 -13.36
N PHE A 110 -34.82 -13.36 -14.46
CA PHE A 110 -34.16 -14.34 -15.31
C PHE A 110 -34.10 -13.78 -16.73
N VAL A 111 -32.89 -13.63 -17.28
CA VAL A 111 -32.67 -13.14 -18.61
C VAL A 111 -31.81 -14.16 -19.35
N SER A 112 -32.30 -14.73 -20.44
CA SER A 112 -31.56 -15.76 -21.16
C SER A 112 -31.71 -15.62 -22.67
N GLY A 113 -30.63 -15.87 -23.41
CA GLY A 113 -30.61 -15.82 -24.88
C GLY A 113 -30.91 -14.44 -25.47
N CYS A 114 -30.77 -13.39 -24.70
CA CYS A 114 -31.15 -12.04 -25.10
C CYS A 114 -29.97 -11.24 -25.66
N THR A 115 -30.28 -10.25 -26.51
CA THR A 115 -29.31 -9.28 -27.03
C THR A 115 -29.63 -7.88 -26.54
N PHE A 116 -28.65 -7.26 -25.89
CA PHE A 116 -28.69 -5.84 -25.50
C PHE A 116 -27.59 -5.11 -26.24
N ALA A 117 -27.96 -4.21 -27.19
CA ALA A 117 -26.94 -3.56 -28.01
C ALA A 117 -27.19 -2.09 -28.24
N TRP A 118 -26.15 -1.27 -28.31
CA TRP A 118 -26.17 0.16 -28.63
C TRP A 118 -27.10 1.00 -27.74
N ASN A 119 -27.37 0.61 -26.51
CA ASN A 119 -28.11 1.43 -25.56
C ASN A 119 -27.17 2.47 -24.93
N LYS A 120 -27.57 3.75 -24.91
CA LYS A 120 -26.67 4.87 -24.58
C LYS A 120 -26.39 5.04 -23.08
N LYS A 121 -27.22 4.47 -22.19
CA LYS A 121 -26.98 4.58 -20.73
C LYS A 121 -26.86 3.24 -20.01
N GLY A 122 -26.57 2.19 -20.75
CA GLY A 122 -26.37 0.83 -20.24
C GLY A 122 -27.42 -0.15 -20.75
N ALA A 123 -27.15 -1.45 -20.55
CA ALA A 123 -28.05 -2.49 -21.00
C ALA A 123 -29.12 -2.79 -19.95
N VAL A 124 -28.70 -3.04 -18.71
CA VAL A 124 -29.58 -3.39 -17.59
C VAL A 124 -29.24 -2.56 -16.36
N SER A 125 -30.24 -1.98 -15.74
CA SER A 125 -30.10 -1.23 -14.50
C SER A 125 -31.14 -1.70 -13.48
N CYS A 126 -30.71 -2.00 -12.27
CA CYS A 126 -31.59 -2.34 -11.16
C CYS A 126 -31.34 -1.40 -9.99
N SER A 127 -32.37 -0.63 -9.63
CA SER A 127 -32.32 0.34 -8.53
C SER A 127 -33.36 0.01 -7.45
N ASN A 128 -33.00 0.33 -6.20
CA ASN A 128 -33.92 0.24 -5.08
C ASN A 128 -33.75 1.45 -4.16
N ASN A 129 -34.68 2.38 -4.25
CA ASN A 129 -34.63 3.66 -3.54
C ASN A 129 -34.92 3.54 -2.03
N TYR A 130 -35.41 2.41 -1.51
CA TYR A 130 -35.86 2.27 -0.12
C TYR A 130 -35.22 1.10 0.64
N GLY A 131 -34.16 0.48 0.16
CA GLY A 131 -33.32 -0.52 0.83
C GLY A 131 -34.09 -1.70 1.45
N ASN A 132 -33.68 -2.93 1.23
CA ASN A 132 -34.13 -4.19 1.85
C ASN A 132 -34.95 -5.16 0.98
N VAL A 133 -34.95 -5.03 -0.36
CA VAL A 133 -35.58 -6.01 -1.23
C VAL A 133 -34.57 -7.12 -1.56
N PRO A 134 -34.83 -8.38 -1.20
CA PRO A 134 -34.04 -9.49 -1.68
C PRO A 134 -34.26 -9.70 -3.18
N VAL A 135 -33.18 -9.65 -3.95
CA VAL A 135 -33.20 -9.81 -5.41
C VAL A 135 -32.37 -11.01 -5.81
N THR A 136 -32.99 -11.94 -6.55
CA THR A 136 -32.30 -12.99 -7.29
C THR A 136 -32.21 -12.58 -8.76
N MET A 137 -30.99 -12.63 -9.32
CA MET A 137 -30.78 -12.31 -10.72
C MET A 137 -29.98 -13.43 -11.39
N GLN A 138 -30.42 -13.82 -12.57
CA GLN A 138 -29.69 -14.76 -13.43
C GLN A 138 -29.69 -14.24 -14.86
N PHE A 139 -28.48 -14.07 -15.39
CA PHE A 139 -28.20 -13.73 -16.77
C PHE A 139 -27.49 -14.89 -17.39
N GLU A 140 -28.08 -15.50 -18.42
CA GLU A 140 -27.54 -16.70 -19.03
C GLU A 140 -27.55 -16.63 -20.55
N SER A 141 -26.41 -16.88 -21.18
CA SER A 141 -26.29 -16.94 -22.65
C SER A 141 -26.77 -15.67 -23.37
N ASN A 142 -26.53 -14.50 -22.76
CA ASN A 142 -26.91 -13.21 -23.35
C ASN A 142 -25.73 -12.57 -24.08
N ASN A 143 -26.05 -11.69 -25.04
CA ASN A 143 -25.09 -10.87 -25.76
C ASN A 143 -25.27 -9.39 -25.40
N PHE A 144 -24.27 -8.79 -24.78
CA PHE A 144 -24.19 -7.37 -24.44
C PHE A 144 -23.15 -6.69 -25.33
N PHE A 145 -23.60 -5.90 -26.31
CA PHE A 145 -22.73 -5.39 -27.37
C PHE A 145 -22.84 -3.88 -27.56
N ARG A 146 -21.70 -3.18 -27.51
CA ARG A 146 -21.59 -1.74 -27.77
C ARG A 146 -22.53 -0.84 -26.94
N ASN A 147 -22.90 -1.24 -25.76
CA ASN A 147 -23.68 -0.36 -24.88
C ASN A 147 -22.76 0.72 -24.27
N GLN A 148 -23.32 1.91 -24.00
CA GLN A 148 -22.63 3.01 -23.37
C GLN A 148 -23.09 3.15 -21.90
N GLY A 149 -22.21 3.56 -21.00
CA GLY A 149 -22.48 3.54 -19.56
C GLY A 149 -22.27 2.14 -18.95
N PRO A 150 -22.59 1.92 -17.66
CA PRO A 150 -22.51 0.60 -17.05
C PRO A 150 -23.40 -0.39 -17.80
N THR A 151 -22.81 -1.50 -18.28
CA THR A 151 -23.60 -2.46 -19.05
C THR A 151 -24.65 -3.14 -18.21
N VAL A 152 -24.26 -3.68 -17.03
CA VAL A 152 -25.18 -4.17 -16.01
C VAL A 152 -24.87 -3.44 -14.70
N GLU A 153 -25.81 -2.62 -14.22
CA GLU A 153 -25.63 -1.83 -13.00
C GLU A 153 -26.65 -2.22 -11.93
N ILE A 154 -26.12 -2.58 -10.77
CA ILE A 154 -26.94 -2.89 -9.59
C ILE A 154 -26.66 -1.83 -8.54
N PHE A 155 -27.62 -0.91 -8.32
CA PHE A 155 -27.46 0.22 -7.42
C PHE A 155 -27.42 -0.20 -5.93
N SER A 156 -26.86 0.68 -5.12
CA SER A 156 -26.80 0.53 -3.68
C SER A 156 -28.19 0.38 -3.06
N GLY A 157 -28.32 -0.44 -1.99
CA GLY A 157 -29.58 -0.68 -1.27
C GLY A 157 -30.32 -1.95 -1.70
N THR A 158 -29.96 -2.57 -2.81
CA THR A 158 -30.54 -3.85 -3.22
C THR A 158 -30.00 -4.99 -2.36
N LYS A 159 -30.85 -5.66 -1.59
CA LYS A 159 -30.50 -6.90 -0.89
C LYS A 159 -30.44 -8.05 -1.90
N GLY A 160 -29.29 -8.71 -1.97
CA GLY A 160 -29.12 -9.84 -2.87
C GLY A 160 -29.36 -11.16 -2.17
N VAL A 161 -29.95 -12.11 -2.89
CA VAL A 161 -29.99 -13.52 -2.51
C VAL A 161 -28.97 -14.30 -3.36
N SER A 162 -29.03 -14.10 -4.67
CA SER A 162 -28.10 -14.73 -5.61
C SER A 162 -28.06 -13.89 -6.90
N TRP A 163 -26.86 -13.61 -7.38
CA TRP A 163 -26.62 -12.91 -8.65
C TRP A 163 -25.69 -13.76 -9.49
N VAL A 164 -26.20 -14.22 -10.60
CA VAL A 164 -25.54 -15.23 -11.43
C VAL A 164 -25.42 -14.74 -12.86
N PHE A 165 -24.21 -14.77 -13.39
CA PHE A 165 -23.87 -14.46 -14.77
C PHE A 165 -23.20 -15.70 -15.38
N LEU A 166 -23.88 -16.39 -16.32
CA LEU A 166 -23.42 -17.64 -16.92
C LEU A 166 -23.40 -17.53 -18.46
N ASN A 167 -22.30 -17.93 -19.07
CA ASN A 167 -22.19 -18.04 -20.53
C ASN A 167 -22.53 -16.77 -21.31
N ASN A 168 -22.41 -15.56 -20.72
CA ASN A 168 -22.70 -14.31 -21.41
C ASN A 168 -21.49 -13.81 -22.18
N THR A 169 -21.76 -13.07 -23.26
CA THR A 169 -20.75 -12.31 -24.00
C THR A 169 -20.95 -10.82 -23.77
N PHE A 170 -19.91 -10.14 -23.31
CA PHE A 170 -19.85 -8.72 -23.14
C PHE A 170 -18.78 -8.16 -24.08
N SER A 171 -19.17 -7.46 -25.14
CA SER A 171 -18.20 -7.01 -26.14
C SER A 171 -18.36 -5.56 -26.53
N GLU A 172 -17.24 -4.87 -26.67
CA GLU A 172 -17.13 -3.48 -27.11
C GLU A 172 -18.00 -2.48 -26.30
N ASN A 173 -18.38 -2.82 -25.07
CA ASN A 173 -19.15 -1.91 -24.23
C ASN A 173 -18.24 -0.79 -23.70
N ARG A 174 -18.80 0.42 -23.52
CA ARG A 174 -18.04 1.60 -23.09
C ARG A 174 -18.69 2.26 -21.89
N GLY A 175 -18.00 2.39 -20.78
CA GLY A 175 -18.53 3.03 -19.58
C GLY A 175 -17.61 2.89 -18.37
N PHE A 176 -18.12 3.16 -17.19
CA PHE A 176 -17.36 3.00 -15.97
C PHE A 176 -17.00 1.53 -15.72
N SER A 177 -17.97 0.62 -15.96
CA SER A 177 -17.80 -0.82 -15.77
C SER A 177 -18.77 -1.58 -16.66
N VAL A 178 -18.45 -2.83 -16.96
CA VAL A 178 -19.40 -3.75 -17.63
C VAL A 178 -20.38 -4.28 -16.58
N ILE A 179 -19.90 -4.85 -15.48
CA ILE A 179 -20.73 -5.25 -14.33
C ILE A 179 -20.36 -4.36 -13.16
N ALA A 180 -21.28 -3.49 -12.74
CA ALA A 180 -21.08 -2.55 -11.66
C ALA A 180 -22.03 -2.82 -10.49
N MET A 181 -21.47 -2.92 -9.28
CA MET A 181 -22.24 -3.04 -8.05
C MET A 181 -21.92 -1.89 -7.09
N GLY A 182 -22.86 -0.99 -6.92
CA GLY A 182 -22.70 0.20 -6.10
C GLY A 182 -22.59 -0.10 -4.60
N THR A 183 -21.89 0.79 -3.90
CA THR A 183 -21.73 0.75 -2.45
C THR A 183 -23.04 1.09 -1.75
N SER A 184 -23.49 0.32 -0.75
CA SER A 184 -24.52 0.74 0.18
C SER A 184 -23.94 1.03 1.54
N SER A 185 -24.25 2.19 2.10
CA SER A 185 -23.87 2.60 3.46
C SER A 185 -24.77 2.00 4.56
N LEU A 186 -25.59 1.01 4.26
CA LEU A 186 -26.53 0.43 5.22
C LEU A 186 -25.86 -0.68 6.02
N SER A 187 -25.29 -0.32 7.16
CA SER A 187 -24.86 -1.25 8.20
C SER A 187 -26.04 -2.10 8.71
N GLY A 188 -25.90 -3.42 8.76
CA GLY A 188 -26.80 -4.32 9.47
C GLY A 188 -27.72 -5.19 8.63
N SER A 189 -27.48 -5.42 7.34
CA SER A 189 -28.33 -6.29 6.57
C SER A 189 -27.93 -7.79 6.68
N GLN A 190 -28.88 -8.63 7.10
CA GLN A 190 -28.73 -10.09 7.12
C GLN A 190 -28.70 -10.73 5.71
N TYR A 191 -28.95 -9.96 4.65
CA TYR A 191 -29.07 -10.45 3.27
C TYR A 191 -27.89 -9.96 2.41
N ARG A 192 -26.93 -10.84 2.23
CA ARG A 192 -25.79 -10.64 1.32
C ARG A 192 -25.92 -11.61 0.15
N PRO A 193 -25.76 -11.16 -1.11
CA PRO A 193 -25.88 -12.07 -2.25
C PRO A 193 -24.71 -13.05 -2.33
N ASN A 194 -25.00 -14.25 -2.83
CA ASN A 194 -23.96 -15.07 -3.48
C ASN A 194 -23.80 -14.53 -4.89
N MET A 195 -22.57 -14.19 -5.25
CA MET A 195 -22.26 -13.74 -6.60
C MET A 195 -21.43 -14.77 -7.36
N ILE A 196 -21.91 -15.11 -8.54
CA ILE A 196 -21.29 -16.09 -9.44
C ILE A 196 -21.16 -15.44 -10.82
N VAL A 197 -19.95 -15.36 -11.33
CA VAL A 197 -19.63 -14.93 -12.70
C VAL A 197 -18.83 -16.08 -13.31
N SER A 198 -19.46 -16.89 -14.15
CA SER A 198 -18.84 -18.10 -14.67
C SER A 198 -19.05 -18.26 -16.16
N SER A 199 -18.00 -18.71 -16.85
CA SER A 199 -18.02 -19.03 -18.27
C SER A 199 -18.44 -17.85 -19.17
N ASN A 200 -18.16 -16.59 -18.76
CA ASN A 200 -18.47 -15.42 -19.55
C ASN A 200 -17.25 -14.98 -20.38
N ARG A 201 -17.51 -14.29 -21.48
CA ARG A 201 -16.50 -13.66 -22.32
C ARG A 201 -16.61 -12.16 -22.26
N PHE A 202 -15.53 -11.47 -21.87
CA PHE A 202 -15.40 -10.01 -21.84
C PHE A 202 -14.37 -9.58 -22.87
N LEU A 203 -14.85 -9.05 -24.01
CA LEU A 203 -14.02 -8.75 -25.18
C LEU A 203 -14.02 -7.27 -25.52
N SER A 204 -12.85 -6.65 -25.62
CA SER A 204 -12.67 -5.28 -26.10
C SER A 204 -13.57 -4.24 -25.40
N ASN A 205 -13.89 -4.43 -24.13
CA ASN A 205 -14.66 -3.45 -23.37
C ASN A 205 -13.76 -2.28 -22.93
N HIS A 206 -14.33 -1.09 -22.82
CA HIS A 206 -13.61 0.15 -22.54
C HIS A 206 -14.07 0.77 -21.22
N CYS A 207 -13.35 0.48 -20.12
CA CYS A 207 -13.66 0.88 -18.75
C CYS A 207 -12.45 1.54 -18.05
N PRO A 208 -11.87 2.64 -18.60
CA PRO A 208 -10.58 3.17 -18.16
C PRO A 208 -10.57 3.67 -16.72
N ASP A 209 -11.71 4.17 -16.21
CA ASP A 209 -11.79 4.81 -14.90
C ASP A 209 -12.00 3.82 -13.74
N LYS A 210 -12.53 2.62 -14.04
CA LYS A 210 -12.86 1.62 -13.01
C LYS A 210 -12.39 0.21 -13.43
N ALA A 211 -13.32 -0.74 -13.54
CA ALA A 211 -13.01 -2.11 -13.90
C ALA A 211 -14.11 -2.71 -14.77
N VAL A 212 -13.77 -3.73 -15.56
CA VAL A 212 -14.76 -4.51 -16.31
C VAL A 212 -15.78 -5.11 -15.32
N ILE A 213 -15.31 -5.73 -14.26
CA ILE A 213 -16.13 -6.16 -13.10
C ILE A 213 -15.73 -5.33 -11.89
N ASP A 214 -16.61 -4.44 -11.43
CA ASP A 214 -16.40 -3.55 -10.28
C ASP A 214 -17.40 -3.90 -9.15
N ILE A 215 -16.91 -4.57 -8.12
CA ILE A 215 -17.71 -5.06 -7.00
C ILE A 215 -17.18 -4.47 -5.69
N ARG A 216 -17.89 -3.48 -5.15
CA ARG A 216 -17.55 -2.80 -3.91
C ARG A 216 -18.68 -2.96 -2.90
N LYS A 217 -19.16 -4.17 -2.70
CA LYS A 217 -20.31 -4.42 -1.86
C LYS A 217 -20.14 -5.65 -0.97
N GLU A 218 -20.81 -5.64 0.15
CA GLU A 218 -20.92 -6.83 1.01
C GLU A 218 -21.66 -7.95 0.26
N ALA A 219 -20.97 -9.04 0.03
CA ALA A 219 -21.56 -10.29 -0.47
C ALA A 219 -21.36 -11.42 0.54
N ARG A 220 -22.06 -12.53 0.34
CA ARG A 220 -21.85 -13.78 1.09
C ARG A 220 -20.72 -14.59 0.50
N SER A 221 -20.55 -14.53 -0.82
CA SER A 221 -19.46 -15.13 -1.55
C SER A 221 -19.26 -14.46 -2.91
N PHE A 222 -18.00 -14.47 -3.38
CA PHE A 222 -17.63 -14.06 -4.74
C PHE A 222 -16.99 -15.27 -5.44
N ILE A 223 -17.57 -15.71 -6.55
CA ILE A 223 -17.06 -16.78 -7.40
C ILE A 223 -16.94 -16.22 -8.81
N ILE A 224 -15.72 -16.10 -9.31
CA ILE A 224 -15.39 -15.65 -10.66
C ILE A 224 -14.52 -16.75 -11.27
N GLU A 225 -15.10 -17.58 -12.15
CA GLU A 225 -14.44 -18.76 -12.65
C GLU A 225 -14.73 -19.04 -14.14
N ASN A 226 -13.77 -19.63 -14.82
CA ASN A 226 -13.89 -20.02 -16.24
C ASN A 226 -14.27 -18.86 -17.17
N ASN A 227 -13.84 -17.61 -16.84
CA ASN A 227 -14.12 -16.45 -17.68
C ASN A 227 -12.93 -16.10 -18.56
N ASP A 228 -13.21 -15.50 -19.71
CA ASP A 228 -12.23 -15.00 -20.67
C ASP A 228 -12.29 -13.48 -20.75
N PHE A 229 -11.19 -12.81 -20.43
CA PHE A 229 -11.01 -11.35 -20.48
C PHE A 229 -9.96 -11.02 -21.54
N GLU A 230 -10.39 -10.50 -22.67
CA GLU A 230 -9.53 -10.28 -23.85
C GLU A 230 -9.63 -8.84 -24.35
N LEU A 231 -8.49 -8.19 -24.59
CA LEU A 231 -8.39 -6.85 -25.21
C LEU A 231 -9.19 -5.75 -24.49
N ASN A 232 -9.44 -5.88 -23.19
CA ASN A 232 -10.18 -4.86 -22.46
C ASN A 232 -9.27 -3.69 -22.08
N LEU A 233 -9.83 -2.48 -22.04
CA LEU A 233 -9.17 -1.27 -21.54
C LEU A 233 -9.71 -0.91 -20.15
N GLY A 234 -8.83 -0.94 -19.15
CA GLY A 234 -9.12 -0.76 -17.72
C GLY A 234 -8.90 -2.05 -16.92
N CYS A 235 -8.90 -1.96 -15.60
CA CYS A 235 -8.79 -3.11 -14.70
C CYS A 235 -9.86 -4.16 -15.04
N CYS A 236 -9.49 -5.44 -15.11
CA CYS A 236 -10.47 -6.47 -15.45
C CYS A 236 -11.38 -6.79 -14.27
N VAL A 237 -10.82 -7.00 -13.07
CA VAL A 237 -11.59 -7.34 -11.87
C VAL A 237 -11.16 -6.48 -10.70
N LEU A 238 -12.09 -5.74 -10.13
CA LEU A 238 -11.92 -5.02 -8.88
C LEU A 238 -12.91 -5.57 -7.86
N LEU A 239 -12.39 -6.21 -6.82
CA LEU A 239 -13.13 -6.69 -5.67
C LEU A 239 -12.70 -5.93 -4.42
N GLU A 240 -13.64 -5.32 -3.72
CA GLU A 240 -13.41 -4.73 -2.40
C GLU A 240 -14.33 -5.42 -1.38
N ALA A 241 -13.76 -6.29 -0.54
CA ALA A 241 -14.49 -6.97 0.52
C ALA A 241 -14.69 -6.01 1.70
N THR A 242 -15.91 -5.53 1.91
CA THR A 242 -16.24 -4.59 3.01
C THR A 242 -16.70 -5.26 4.29
N ALA A 243 -16.89 -6.58 4.27
CA ALA A 243 -17.36 -7.36 5.42
C ALA A 243 -16.40 -8.50 5.75
N ALA A 244 -16.29 -8.78 7.05
CA ALA A 244 -15.65 -9.98 7.54
C ALA A 244 -16.37 -11.25 7.02
N TYR A 245 -15.62 -12.30 6.72
CA TYR A 245 -16.11 -13.65 6.41
C TYR A 245 -16.72 -13.86 5.02
N VAL A 246 -16.20 -13.21 3.98
CA VAL A 246 -16.64 -13.41 2.60
C VAL A 246 -15.65 -14.33 1.87
N PRO A 247 -15.98 -15.58 1.56
CA PRO A 247 -15.14 -16.42 0.71
C PRO A 247 -15.07 -15.85 -0.71
N ILE A 248 -13.86 -15.74 -1.22
CA ILE A 248 -13.56 -15.24 -2.56
C ILE A 248 -12.89 -16.36 -3.33
N SER A 249 -13.37 -16.64 -4.55
CA SER A 249 -12.70 -17.53 -5.50
C SER A 249 -12.60 -16.84 -6.84
N ILE A 250 -11.37 -16.66 -7.33
CA ILE A 250 -11.06 -16.28 -8.71
C ILE A 250 -10.23 -17.43 -9.28
N ALA A 251 -10.85 -18.29 -10.07
CA ALA A 251 -10.20 -19.51 -10.52
C ALA A 251 -10.49 -19.82 -12.00
N ASP A 252 -9.54 -20.47 -12.66
CA ASP A 252 -9.69 -20.97 -14.03
C ASP A 252 -10.05 -19.87 -15.05
N ASN A 253 -9.62 -18.61 -14.82
CA ASN A 253 -9.89 -17.50 -15.73
C ASN A 253 -8.68 -17.22 -16.63
N VAL A 254 -8.96 -16.70 -17.82
CA VAL A 254 -7.96 -16.24 -18.79
C VAL A 254 -8.03 -14.73 -18.91
N PHE A 255 -6.88 -14.07 -18.74
CA PHE A 255 -6.70 -12.62 -18.92
C PHE A 255 -5.63 -12.41 -19.99
N ASN A 256 -6.03 -12.01 -21.19
CA ASN A 256 -5.13 -11.90 -22.32
C ASN A 256 -5.21 -10.53 -22.99
N GLU A 257 -4.04 -9.92 -23.24
CA GLU A 257 -3.91 -8.65 -23.99
C GLU A 257 -4.76 -7.49 -23.44
N ASN A 258 -5.03 -7.45 -22.13
CA ASN A 258 -5.75 -6.33 -21.52
C ASN A 258 -4.80 -5.17 -21.22
N ASP A 259 -5.29 -3.93 -21.39
CA ASP A 259 -4.56 -2.71 -21.04
C ASP A 259 -5.21 -2.03 -19.83
N CYS A 260 -4.58 -2.19 -18.68
CA CYS A 260 -5.09 -1.68 -17.41
C CYS A 260 -4.48 -0.34 -16.98
N GLY A 261 -3.59 0.24 -17.78
CA GLY A 261 -2.89 1.47 -17.43
C GLY A 261 -2.07 1.31 -16.14
N ASP A 262 -2.19 2.26 -15.21
CA ASP A 262 -1.47 2.23 -13.93
C ASP A 262 -2.13 1.30 -12.89
N ARG A 263 -3.26 0.69 -13.20
CA ARG A 263 -3.98 -0.24 -12.33
C ARG A 263 -3.53 -1.68 -12.55
N SER A 264 -3.94 -2.58 -11.66
CA SER A 264 -3.70 -4.01 -11.82
C SER A 264 -4.75 -4.66 -12.73
N VAL A 265 -4.41 -5.81 -13.33
CA VAL A 265 -5.39 -6.61 -14.08
C VAL A 265 -6.48 -7.12 -13.13
N VAL A 266 -6.07 -7.62 -11.96
CA VAL A 266 -6.97 -8.01 -10.87
C VAL A 266 -6.57 -7.27 -9.59
N GLU A 267 -7.51 -6.59 -8.96
CA GLU A 267 -7.38 -5.94 -7.67
C GLU A 267 -8.33 -6.60 -6.67
N ALA A 268 -7.79 -7.34 -5.72
CA ALA A 268 -8.54 -7.94 -4.63
C ALA A 268 -8.17 -7.23 -3.32
N LEU A 269 -9.05 -6.32 -2.89
CA LEU A 269 -8.80 -5.37 -1.82
C LEU A 269 -9.55 -5.74 -0.55
N ARG A 270 -8.93 -5.47 0.61
CA ARG A 270 -9.52 -5.64 1.95
C ARG A 270 -9.95 -7.08 2.25
N LEU A 271 -9.13 -8.04 1.85
CA LEU A 271 -9.36 -9.45 2.12
C LEU A 271 -9.16 -9.75 3.60
N ASP A 272 -10.15 -10.34 4.26
CA ASP A 272 -10.07 -10.70 5.69
C ASP A 272 -9.96 -12.21 5.93
N GLN A 273 -10.37 -13.07 4.98
CA GLN A 273 -10.49 -14.51 5.24
C GLN A 273 -10.10 -15.45 4.09
N GLN A 274 -11.04 -16.32 3.69
CA GLN A 274 -10.79 -17.31 2.67
C GLN A 274 -10.77 -16.67 1.29
N ALA A 275 -9.62 -16.71 0.65
CA ALA A 275 -9.48 -16.24 -0.72
C ALA A 275 -8.69 -17.29 -1.51
N ASN A 276 -9.30 -17.77 -2.58
CA ASN A 276 -8.71 -18.74 -3.49
C ASN A 276 -8.48 -18.12 -4.86
N PHE A 277 -7.22 -18.06 -5.27
CA PHE A 277 -6.79 -17.58 -6.58
C PHE A 277 -6.00 -18.71 -7.25
N ALA A 278 -6.67 -19.49 -8.09
CA ALA A 278 -6.09 -20.72 -8.60
C ALA A 278 -6.29 -20.88 -10.10
N ASN A 279 -5.31 -21.50 -10.77
CA ASN A 279 -5.38 -21.91 -12.19
C ASN A 279 -5.67 -20.75 -13.17
N ASN A 280 -5.41 -19.49 -12.80
CA ASN A 280 -5.64 -18.37 -13.71
C ASN A 280 -4.44 -18.18 -14.64
N THR A 281 -4.72 -17.76 -15.86
CA THR A 281 -3.72 -17.45 -16.88
C THR A 281 -3.74 -15.95 -17.20
N PHE A 282 -2.59 -15.30 -17.03
CA PHE A 282 -2.38 -13.89 -17.34
C PHE A 282 -1.30 -13.76 -18.40
N THR A 283 -1.67 -13.35 -19.61
CA THR A 283 -0.74 -13.29 -20.75
C THR A 283 -0.81 -11.94 -21.46
N GLN A 284 0.34 -11.38 -21.79
CA GLN A 284 0.47 -10.19 -22.65
C GLN A 284 -0.31 -8.95 -22.13
N ASN A 285 -0.71 -8.90 -20.87
CA ASN A 285 -1.40 -7.73 -20.32
C ASN A 285 -0.41 -6.59 -20.08
N ARG A 286 -0.88 -5.35 -20.21
CA ARG A 286 -0.16 -4.12 -19.87
C ARG A 286 -0.84 -3.49 -18.65
N ALA A 287 -0.13 -3.40 -17.52
CA ALA A 287 -0.71 -2.97 -16.25
C ALA A 287 0.34 -2.42 -15.29
N GLY A 288 -0.04 -1.64 -14.28
CA GLY A 288 0.84 -1.26 -13.17
C GLY A 288 1.34 -2.50 -12.42
N SER A 289 0.46 -3.47 -12.15
CA SER A 289 0.78 -4.85 -11.77
C SER A 289 -0.23 -5.83 -12.39
N VAL A 290 0.10 -7.11 -12.45
CA VAL A 290 -0.85 -8.13 -12.93
C VAL A 290 -1.87 -8.44 -11.83
N PHE A 291 -1.41 -8.61 -10.60
CA PHE A 291 -2.26 -8.96 -9.48
C PHE A 291 -1.92 -8.15 -8.23
N LEU A 292 -2.91 -7.49 -7.64
CA LEU A 292 -2.80 -6.79 -6.37
C LEU A 292 -3.69 -7.48 -5.32
N LEU A 293 -3.04 -8.04 -4.29
CA LEU A 293 -3.66 -8.62 -3.12
C LEU A 293 -3.47 -7.68 -1.93
N GLN A 294 -4.57 -7.17 -1.39
CA GLN A 294 -4.53 -6.42 -0.14
C GLN A 294 -5.27 -7.17 0.96
N VAL A 295 -4.53 -7.59 1.97
CA VAL A 295 -5.08 -8.30 3.13
C VAL A 295 -5.24 -7.33 4.30
N ILE A 296 -6.40 -7.36 4.94
CA ILE A 296 -6.66 -6.62 6.19
C ILE A 296 -6.88 -7.58 7.34
N HIS A 297 -6.55 -7.12 8.53
CA HIS A 297 -6.83 -7.86 9.76
C HIS A 297 -8.12 -7.34 10.42
N ASN A 298 -9.12 -8.19 10.51
CA ASN A 298 -10.31 -7.92 11.31
C ASN A 298 -10.26 -8.73 12.62
N GLN A 299 -10.44 -8.07 13.75
CA GLN A 299 -10.05 -8.51 15.09
C GLN A 299 -10.94 -9.58 15.76
N GLN A 300 -11.94 -10.11 15.10
CA GLN A 300 -12.79 -11.12 15.76
C GLN A 300 -12.16 -12.52 15.63
N PRO A 301 -11.83 -13.17 16.75
CA PRO A 301 -11.36 -14.55 16.74
C PRO A 301 -12.53 -15.45 16.41
N THR A 302 -12.67 -15.82 15.17
CA THR A 302 -13.61 -16.87 14.78
C THR A 302 -12.86 -18.18 14.63
N ALA A 303 -13.55 -19.27 14.96
CA ALA A 303 -13.03 -20.63 14.87
C ALA A 303 -12.79 -21.10 13.41
N GLN A 304 -12.99 -20.22 12.42
CA GLN A 304 -12.79 -20.58 11.02
C GLN A 304 -11.36 -20.28 10.59
N LYS A 305 -10.73 -21.23 9.93
CA LYS A 305 -9.39 -21.13 9.32
C LYS A 305 -9.37 -19.99 8.30
N LYS A 306 -8.38 -19.13 8.42
CA LYS A 306 -8.05 -18.13 7.41
C LYS A 306 -7.12 -18.78 6.41
N GLU A 307 -7.49 -18.87 5.17
CA GLU A 307 -6.69 -19.51 4.13
C GLU A 307 -6.64 -18.62 2.89
N LEU A 308 -5.46 -18.11 2.58
CA LEU A 308 -5.17 -17.41 1.35
C LEU A 308 -4.42 -18.39 0.42
N THR A 309 -5.07 -18.78 -0.64
CA THR A 309 -4.49 -19.67 -1.65
C THR A 309 -4.21 -18.89 -2.93
N PHE A 310 -2.97 -18.93 -3.40
CA PHE A 310 -2.55 -18.43 -4.70
C PHE A 310 -1.70 -19.51 -5.38
N LYS A 311 -2.32 -20.37 -6.19
CA LYS A 311 -1.66 -21.56 -6.72
C LYS A 311 -1.98 -21.85 -8.18
N ASN A 312 -1.04 -22.53 -8.86
CA ASN A 312 -1.18 -22.98 -10.24
C ASN A 312 -1.50 -21.84 -11.23
N ASN A 313 -1.20 -20.58 -10.88
CA ASN A 313 -1.42 -19.47 -11.80
C ASN A 313 -0.24 -19.34 -12.77
N THR A 314 -0.53 -18.97 -14.01
CA THR A 314 0.48 -18.70 -15.04
C THR A 314 0.48 -17.22 -15.37
N LEU A 315 1.60 -16.53 -15.14
CA LEU A 315 1.80 -15.13 -15.44
C LEU A 315 2.97 -14.98 -16.42
N SER A 316 2.69 -14.68 -17.68
CA SER A 316 3.73 -14.66 -18.69
C SER A 316 3.59 -13.51 -19.69
N LYS A 317 4.72 -12.95 -20.11
CA LYS A 317 4.80 -11.88 -21.14
C LYS A 317 4.00 -10.61 -20.79
N ASN A 318 3.59 -10.44 -19.54
CA ASN A 318 2.94 -9.21 -19.12
C ASN A 318 3.96 -8.07 -19.02
N THR A 319 3.52 -6.84 -19.17
CA THR A 319 4.39 -5.66 -19.25
C THR A 319 3.91 -4.56 -18.30
N PRO A 320 4.83 -3.87 -17.60
CA PRO A 320 4.46 -2.73 -16.78
C PRO A 320 3.98 -1.58 -17.63
N ASN A 321 3.10 -0.74 -17.09
CA ASN A 321 2.74 0.52 -17.73
C ASN A 321 3.87 1.52 -17.50
N ASN A 322 4.52 1.96 -18.59
CA ASN A 322 5.63 2.90 -18.54
C ASN A 322 5.18 4.36 -18.33
N SER A 323 3.86 4.62 -18.22
CA SER A 323 3.35 5.98 -18.00
C SER A 323 3.48 6.46 -16.56
N ALA A 324 3.87 5.61 -15.62
CA ALA A 324 4.18 5.97 -14.25
C ALA A 324 5.45 6.85 -14.21
N GLN A 325 5.31 8.12 -14.57
CA GLN A 325 6.38 9.13 -14.57
C GLN A 325 6.94 9.44 -13.17
N PHE A 326 6.48 8.76 -12.12
CA PHE A 326 6.74 9.14 -10.72
C PHE A 326 6.98 8.01 -9.72
N SER A 327 6.90 6.74 -10.08
CA SER A 327 7.41 5.65 -9.24
C SER A 327 8.74 5.17 -9.80
N ASP A 328 9.71 4.92 -8.94
CA ASP A 328 10.95 4.26 -9.34
C ASP A 328 10.59 3.00 -10.14
N ALA A 329 10.96 2.97 -11.42
CA ALA A 329 10.70 1.81 -12.29
C ALA A 329 11.29 0.51 -11.71
N ALA A 330 12.19 0.64 -10.73
CA ALA A 330 12.78 -0.46 -9.98
C ALA A 330 11.78 -1.21 -9.07
N ASP A 331 10.66 -0.59 -8.67
CA ASP A 331 9.70 -1.14 -7.72
C ASP A 331 8.43 -1.70 -8.39
N SER A 332 8.40 -1.77 -9.73
CA SER A 332 7.25 -2.38 -10.44
C SER A 332 7.28 -3.90 -10.32
N CYS A 333 6.18 -4.49 -9.87
CA CYS A 333 6.05 -5.92 -9.62
C CYS A 333 4.86 -6.52 -10.37
N ALA A 334 5.04 -7.74 -10.88
CA ALA A 334 3.92 -8.45 -11.52
C ALA A 334 2.84 -8.80 -10.50
N VAL A 335 3.21 -9.30 -9.32
CA VAL A 335 2.29 -9.57 -8.21
C VAL A 335 2.68 -8.75 -7.00
N ILE A 336 1.70 -8.11 -6.38
CA ILE A 336 1.87 -7.34 -5.15
C ILE A 336 0.99 -7.93 -4.06
N ILE A 337 1.60 -8.29 -2.93
CA ILE A 337 0.90 -8.67 -1.71
C ILE A 337 1.13 -7.56 -0.70
N SER A 338 0.06 -6.97 -0.18
CA SER A 338 0.14 -5.86 0.78
C SER A 338 -0.79 -6.06 1.98
N GLY A 339 -0.54 -5.34 3.06
CA GLY A 339 -1.35 -5.40 4.27
C GLY A 339 -0.78 -6.33 5.34
N ILE A 340 -1.63 -7.00 6.12
CA ILE A 340 -1.22 -7.85 7.24
C ILE A 340 -1.56 -9.31 6.92
N LEU A 341 -0.55 -10.15 6.72
CA LEU A 341 -0.72 -11.58 6.48
C LEU A 341 -0.60 -12.40 7.77
N PHE A 342 -1.40 -13.44 7.88
CA PHE A 342 -1.24 -14.51 8.86
C PHE A 342 -0.48 -15.67 8.22
N HIS A 343 0.79 -15.82 8.60
CA HIS A 343 1.78 -16.64 7.87
C HIS A 343 1.51 -18.13 7.85
N LYS A 344 0.77 -18.65 8.82
CA LYS A 344 0.53 -20.10 8.96
C LYS A 344 -0.52 -20.68 8.00
N GLU A 345 -1.24 -19.83 7.27
CA GLU A 345 -2.41 -20.21 6.49
C GLU A 345 -2.36 -19.68 5.05
N THR A 346 -1.17 -19.31 4.56
CA THR A 346 -0.98 -18.81 3.19
C THR A 346 -0.34 -19.91 2.34
N GLU A 347 -1.02 -20.29 1.25
CA GLU A 347 -0.51 -21.21 0.27
C GLU A 347 -0.21 -20.48 -1.04
N PHE A 348 1.05 -20.17 -1.30
CA PHE A 348 1.51 -19.48 -2.50
C PHE A 348 2.52 -20.36 -3.23
N ARG A 349 2.05 -21.30 -4.08
CA ARG A 349 2.90 -22.30 -4.69
C ARG A 349 2.41 -22.79 -6.06
N PHE A 350 3.32 -23.45 -6.79
CA PHE A 350 3.09 -23.99 -8.13
C PHE A 350 2.66 -22.95 -9.17
N ASN A 351 2.98 -21.67 -8.93
CA ASN A 351 2.75 -20.63 -9.92
C ASN A 351 3.92 -20.56 -10.90
N LYS A 352 3.63 -20.12 -12.12
CA LYS A 352 4.60 -19.97 -13.20
C LYS A 352 4.76 -18.50 -13.53
N PHE A 353 5.90 -17.90 -13.17
CA PHE A 353 6.24 -16.51 -13.45
C PHE A 353 7.23 -16.42 -14.61
N ASN A 354 6.90 -15.62 -15.62
CA ASN A 354 7.79 -15.34 -16.75
C ASN A 354 7.48 -13.98 -17.38
N ASN A 355 7.67 -12.91 -16.61
CA ASN A 355 7.40 -11.53 -17.02
C ASN A 355 8.70 -10.72 -17.09
N SER A 356 9.52 -10.98 -18.08
CA SER A 356 10.89 -10.43 -18.20
C SER A 356 10.95 -8.90 -18.24
N LYS A 357 9.84 -8.21 -18.50
CA LYS A 357 9.76 -6.74 -18.52
C LYS A 357 9.43 -6.13 -17.15
N TYR A 358 8.87 -6.90 -16.21
CA TYR A 358 8.78 -6.47 -14.83
C TYR A 358 10.13 -6.65 -14.14
N PRO A 359 10.63 -5.67 -13.40
CA PRO A 359 11.87 -5.81 -12.63
C PRO A 359 11.75 -6.91 -11.56
N ARG A 360 10.54 -7.10 -11.00
CA ARG A 360 10.24 -8.11 -9.99
C ARG A 360 8.99 -8.90 -10.39
N GLU A 361 8.98 -10.18 -10.09
CA GLU A 361 7.77 -11.01 -10.26
C GLU A 361 6.85 -10.89 -9.04
N LEU A 362 7.41 -10.77 -7.83
CA LEU A 362 6.66 -10.69 -6.59
C LEU A 362 7.20 -9.57 -5.69
N CYS A 363 6.30 -8.74 -5.17
CA CYS A 363 6.59 -7.83 -4.08
C CYS A 363 5.71 -8.12 -2.87
N VAL A 364 6.33 -8.34 -1.74
CA VAL A 364 5.64 -8.56 -0.47
C VAL A 364 5.76 -7.30 0.37
N TRP A 365 4.80 -6.39 0.21
CA TRP A 365 4.71 -5.14 0.98
C TRP A 365 3.93 -5.36 2.27
N VAL A 366 4.25 -6.44 2.95
CA VAL A 366 3.69 -6.80 4.26
C VAL A 366 4.67 -6.32 5.31
N PRO A 367 4.27 -5.45 6.27
CA PRO A 367 5.16 -5.01 7.32
C PRO A 367 5.72 -6.18 8.12
N ALA A 368 7.02 -6.18 8.39
CA ALA A 368 7.65 -7.12 9.31
C ALA A 368 7.16 -6.85 10.73
N ILE A 369 6.29 -7.69 11.25
CA ILE A 369 5.72 -7.58 12.61
C ILE A 369 6.63 -8.27 13.62
N SER A 370 7.25 -9.37 13.23
CA SER A 370 8.18 -10.17 14.00
C SER A 370 9.33 -10.61 13.09
N PRO A 371 10.55 -10.78 13.63
CA PRO A 371 11.66 -11.34 12.85
C PRO A 371 11.42 -12.79 12.36
N LEU A 372 10.33 -13.40 12.81
CA LEU A 372 9.90 -14.75 12.42
C LEU A 372 8.73 -14.73 11.42
N ASP A 373 8.29 -13.57 10.97
CA ASP A 373 7.22 -13.46 10.01
C ASP A 373 7.72 -13.83 8.61
N ILE A 374 7.50 -15.08 8.24
CA ILE A 374 7.94 -15.65 6.98
C ILE A 374 6.73 -15.90 6.08
N VAL A 375 6.73 -15.31 4.91
CA VAL A 375 5.76 -15.57 3.85
C VAL A 375 6.30 -16.68 2.95
N SER A 376 5.72 -17.87 3.04
CA SER A 376 6.15 -19.01 2.24
C SER A 376 5.62 -18.89 0.81
N VAL A 377 6.55 -18.87 -0.15
CA VAL A 377 6.27 -18.85 -1.60
C VAL A 377 7.06 -19.97 -2.32
N THR A 378 7.14 -21.12 -1.67
CA THR A 378 7.92 -22.29 -2.15
C THR A 378 7.29 -22.94 -3.38
N HIS A 379 8.06 -23.77 -4.10
CA HIS A 379 7.59 -24.54 -5.24
C HIS A 379 6.97 -23.71 -6.37
N ASN A 380 7.46 -22.48 -6.61
CA ASN A 380 7.09 -21.69 -7.77
C ASN A 380 8.20 -21.71 -8.82
N TRP A 381 7.82 -21.59 -10.08
CA TRP A 381 8.73 -21.31 -11.18
C TRP A 381 8.88 -19.80 -11.38
N TRP A 382 10.12 -19.31 -11.36
CA TRP A 382 10.43 -17.87 -11.39
C TRP A 382 10.99 -17.41 -12.74
N GLY A 383 10.83 -18.22 -13.81
CA GLY A 383 11.40 -17.92 -15.12
C GLY A 383 12.90 -18.19 -15.20
N THR A 384 13.51 -18.80 -14.20
CA THR A 384 14.92 -19.17 -14.12
C THR A 384 15.15 -20.28 -13.11
N ALA A 385 16.13 -21.13 -13.37
CA ALA A 385 16.60 -22.18 -12.46
C ALA A 385 17.79 -21.72 -11.59
N VAL A 386 18.22 -20.46 -11.71
CA VAL A 386 19.39 -19.94 -11.00
C VAL A 386 18.95 -19.20 -9.74
N GLY A 387 19.26 -19.73 -8.57
CA GLY A 387 18.78 -19.22 -7.28
C GLY A 387 19.06 -17.73 -7.03
N SER A 388 20.24 -17.22 -7.40
CA SER A 388 20.54 -15.77 -7.28
C SER A 388 19.61 -14.91 -8.15
N GLN A 389 19.23 -15.41 -9.33
CA GLN A 389 18.30 -14.70 -10.21
C GLN A 389 16.85 -14.82 -9.69
N VAL A 390 16.50 -15.90 -9.00
CA VAL A 390 15.21 -16.03 -8.31
C VAL A 390 15.06 -14.95 -7.25
N ARG A 391 16.09 -14.79 -6.39
CA ARG A 391 16.09 -13.73 -5.36
C ARG A 391 16.00 -12.32 -5.95
N ASP A 392 16.66 -12.06 -7.09
CA ASP A 392 16.54 -10.77 -7.79
C ASP A 392 15.11 -10.50 -8.33
N ARG A 393 14.21 -11.51 -8.38
CA ARG A 393 12.83 -11.36 -8.85
C ARG A 393 11.81 -11.19 -7.72
N ILE A 394 12.24 -11.25 -6.47
CA ILE A 394 11.39 -11.11 -5.29
C ILE A 394 11.82 -9.85 -4.53
N MET A 395 10.88 -9.02 -4.13
CA MET A 395 11.11 -7.88 -3.26
C MET A 395 10.52 -8.18 -1.88
N ASP A 396 11.37 -8.24 -0.87
CA ASP A 396 11.00 -8.57 0.51
C ASP A 396 11.91 -7.87 1.53
N PHE A 397 12.03 -8.45 2.73
CA PHE A 397 12.92 -8.01 3.81
C PHE A 397 14.37 -7.80 3.34
N ASP A 398 14.90 -8.64 2.45
CA ASP A 398 16.27 -8.56 1.99
C ASP A 398 16.54 -7.35 1.06
N ASP A 399 15.47 -6.77 0.49
CA ASP A 399 15.53 -5.51 -0.26
C ASP A 399 15.15 -4.32 0.60
N ASN A 400 14.17 -4.49 1.48
CA ASN A 400 13.69 -3.49 2.41
C ASN A 400 13.30 -4.13 3.74
N TYR A 401 14.08 -3.91 4.77
CA TYR A 401 13.89 -4.51 6.10
C TYR A 401 12.60 -4.07 6.83
N ASP A 402 11.79 -3.21 6.25
CA ASP A 402 10.43 -2.92 6.76
C ASP A 402 9.42 -4.00 6.34
N PHE A 403 9.75 -4.86 5.39
CA PHE A 403 8.87 -5.89 4.87
C PHE A 403 9.10 -7.24 5.55
N ALA A 404 8.14 -8.16 5.39
CA ALA A 404 8.26 -9.53 5.85
C ALA A 404 9.32 -10.30 5.07
N ILE A 405 9.86 -11.33 5.68
CA ILE A 405 10.79 -12.26 5.05
C ILE A 405 10.00 -13.18 4.10
N VAL A 406 10.51 -13.40 2.91
CA VAL A 406 9.98 -14.39 1.98
C VAL A 406 10.84 -15.65 1.98
N ASP A 407 10.19 -16.80 2.14
CA ASP A 407 10.79 -18.13 1.95
C ASP A 407 10.41 -18.64 0.56
N ASP A 408 11.36 -18.56 -0.37
CA ASP A 408 11.19 -18.97 -1.77
C ASP A 408 11.76 -20.37 -2.04
N TRP A 409 12.33 -21.01 -1.06
CA TRP A 409 12.98 -22.30 -1.21
C TRP A 409 12.16 -23.45 -0.58
N PRO A 410 12.07 -24.65 -1.23
CA PRO A 410 12.55 -24.95 -2.57
C PRO A 410 11.73 -24.31 -3.68
N PHE A 411 12.36 -23.95 -4.79
CA PHE A 411 11.70 -23.46 -5.99
C PHE A 411 11.83 -24.45 -7.16
N LEU A 412 10.98 -24.31 -8.18
CA LEU A 412 10.98 -25.21 -9.34
C LEU A 412 12.14 -24.91 -10.31
N LEU A 413 12.72 -25.97 -10.86
CA LEU A 413 13.80 -25.86 -11.88
C LEU A 413 13.27 -25.77 -13.32
N SER A 414 11.98 -26.10 -13.52
CA SER A 414 11.30 -26.04 -14.81
C SER A 414 9.83 -25.64 -14.60
N ASP A 415 9.22 -25.04 -15.60
CA ASP A 415 7.78 -24.76 -15.63
C ASP A 415 6.94 -25.99 -16.01
N ASP A 416 7.55 -27.01 -16.62
CA ASP A 416 6.87 -28.21 -17.09
C ASP A 416 6.87 -29.35 -16.08
N ASP A 417 7.80 -29.36 -15.12
CA ASP A 417 7.95 -30.44 -14.14
C ASP A 417 7.80 -29.93 -12.69
N PRO A 418 6.60 -30.07 -12.08
CA PRO A 418 6.36 -29.67 -10.68
C PRO A 418 7.18 -30.47 -9.65
N SER A 419 7.80 -31.58 -10.03
CA SER A 419 8.64 -32.39 -9.14
C SER A 419 10.09 -31.98 -9.15
N SER A 420 10.53 -31.19 -10.15
CA SER A 420 11.90 -30.71 -10.28
C SER A 420 12.16 -29.53 -9.33
N THR A 421 12.71 -29.82 -8.18
CA THR A 421 13.04 -28.79 -7.17
C THR A 421 14.53 -28.74 -6.87
N VAL A 422 15.01 -27.57 -6.45
CA VAL A 422 16.37 -27.40 -5.93
C VAL A 422 16.51 -28.13 -4.59
N THR A 423 17.56 -28.92 -4.44
CA THR A 423 17.81 -29.73 -3.22
C THR A 423 18.76 -29.05 -2.24
N GLU A 424 19.46 -28.00 -2.62
CA GLU A 424 20.44 -27.28 -1.79
C GLU A 424 19.97 -25.87 -1.47
N GLU A 425 19.94 -25.55 -0.19
CA GLU A 425 19.58 -24.22 0.31
C GLU A 425 20.64 -23.19 -0.10
N HIS A 426 20.23 -22.09 -0.73
CA HIS A 426 21.14 -21.01 -1.17
C HIS A 426 21.49 -20.08 -0.01
N ASN A 427 22.45 -20.48 0.81
CA ASN A 427 22.83 -19.82 2.07
C ASN A 427 23.82 -18.64 1.91
N SER A 428 24.10 -18.12 0.73
CA SER A 428 25.09 -17.05 0.62
C SER A 428 24.78 -15.98 -0.41
N ASN A 429 24.17 -14.90 0.03
CA ASN A 429 24.14 -13.62 -0.70
C ASN A 429 25.44 -12.82 -0.57
N GLN A 430 26.54 -13.47 -0.12
CA GLN A 430 27.83 -12.83 0.16
C GLN A 430 28.91 -13.43 -0.73
N HIS A 431 29.19 -12.78 -1.86
CA HIS A 431 30.30 -13.16 -2.73
C HIS A 431 31.37 -12.05 -2.76
N GLY A 432 32.51 -12.34 -2.14
CA GLY A 432 33.67 -11.45 -2.17
C GLY A 432 33.42 -10.11 -1.48
N SER A 433 33.37 -9.01 -2.23
CA SER A 433 33.16 -7.64 -1.72
C SER A 433 31.70 -7.18 -1.81
N LEU A 434 30.74 -8.07 -2.14
CA LEU A 434 29.33 -7.73 -2.26
C LEU A 434 28.56 -8.14 -0.99
N LEU A 435 27.77 -7.20 -0.44
CA LEU A 435 26.92 -7.40 0.76
C LEU A 435 25.46 -7.16 0.39
N SER A 436 24.57 -8.04 0.79
CA SER A 436 23.11 -7.90 0.63
C SER A 436 22.36 -8.84 1.55
N GLY A 437 21.10 -8.52 1.86
CA GLY A 437 20.21 -9.38 2.62
C GLY A 437 20.64 -9.60 4.08
N ARG A 438 20.61 -10.81 4.58
CA ARG A 438 20.77 -11.14 6.00
C ARG A 438 22.11 -11.80 6.33
N LEU A 439 22.77 -11.32 7.37
CA LEU A 439 23.96 -11.91 7.94
C LEU A 439 23.55 -12.85 9.11
N PHE A 440 23.62 -14.15 8.87
CA PHE A 440 23.26 -15.19 9.86
C PHE A 440 24.43 -15.60 10.78
N LYS A 441 25.67 -15.47 10.30
CA LYS A 441 26.89 -15.84 11.00
C LYS A 441 27.84 -14.65 11.05
N SER A 442 28.59 -14.54 12.15
CA SER A 442 29.58 -13.46 12.31
C SER A 442 30.57 -13.43 11.15
N MET A 443 30.90 -12.22 10.70
CA MET A 443 31.76 -11.97 9.53
C MET A 443 32.70 -10.81 9.79
N THR A 444 33.88 -10.85 9.18
CA THR A 444 34.85 -9.75 9.22
C THR A 444 35.10 -9.20 7.81
N LEU A 445 34.90 -7.90 7.64
CA LEU A 445 35.28 -7.19 6.42
C LEU A 445 36.77 -6.83 6.48
N LYS A 446 37.57 -7.48 5.64
CA LYS A 446 39.00 -7.30 5.63
C LYS A 446 39.42 -6.15 4.69
N LEU A 447 40.43 -5.38 5.06
CA LEU A 447 40.98 -4.30 4.24
C LEU A 447 41.41 -4.77 2.84
N SER A 448 41.88 -6.01 2.74
CA SER A 448 42.33 -6.59 1.44
C SER A 448 41.24 -6.71 0.36
N HIS A 449 39.98 -6.68 0.77
CA HIS A 449 38.82 -6.75 -0.16
C HIS A 449 38.06 -5.43 -0.28
N SER A 450 38.57 -4.37 0.36
CA SER A 450 38.00 -3.03 0.27
C SER A 450 38.14 -2.46 -1.15
N PRO A 451 37.10 -1.74 -1.69
CA PRO A 451 35.84 -1.39 -1.05
C PRO A 451 34.77 -2.49 -1.14
N TYR A 452 34.00 -2.63 -0.08
CA TYR A 452 32.79 -3.46 -0.07
C TYR A 452 31.60 -2.67 -0.64
N THR A 453 30.67 -3.38 -1.28
CA THR A 453 29.45 -2.78 -1.83
C THR A 453 28.21 -3.39 -1.21
N VAL A 454 27.36 -2.56 -0.62
CA VAL A 454 26.00 -2.94 -0.18
C VAL A 454 25.04 -2.74 -1.35
N LYS A 455 24.49 -3.84 -1.91
CA LYS A 455 23.63 -3.82 -3.11
C LYS A 455 22.16 -3.56 -2.76
N SER A 456 21.64 -4.21 -1.74
CA SER A 456 20.29 -4.04 -1.15
C SER A 456 20.39 -3.74 0.34
N ASP A 457 19.27 -3.61 1.04
CA ASP A 457 19.34 -3.48 2.50
C ASP A 457 20.10 -4.66 3.11
N PHE A 458 20.95 -4.38 4.10
CA PHE A 458 21.81 -5.37 4.73
C PHE A 458 21.53 -5.46 6.23
N THR A 459 21.14 -6.62 6.69
CA THR A 459 20.73 -6.84 8.09
C THR A 459 21.69 -7.75 8.83
N VAL A 460 22.28 -7.25 9.92
CA VAL A 460 23.04 -8.06 10.88
C VAL A 460 22.04 -8.62 11.90
N LEU A 461 21.78 -9.92 11.83
CA LEU A 461 20.80 -10.60 12.70
C LEU A 461 21.30 -10.72 14.13
N ASP A 462 20.37 -10.97 15.07
CA ASP A 462 20.58 -10.99 16.53
C ASP A 462 21.79 -11.80 17.01
N ASN A 463 22.10 -12.91 16.35
CA ASN A 463 23.19 -13.82 16.72
C ASN A 463 24.49 -13.58 15.93
N ALA A 464 24.53 -12.56 15.09
CA ALA A 464 25.68 -12.26 14.24
C ALA A 464 26.41 -10.99 14.69
N THR A 465 27.71 -10.99 14.46
CA THR A 465 28.57 -9.82 14.62
C THR A 465 29.24 -9.48 13.29
N LEU A 466 29.05 -8.26 12.81
CA LEU A 466 29.82 -7.71 11.72
C LEU A 466 31.02 -6.94 12.26
N THR A 467 32.22 -7.43 11.98
CA THR A 467 33.47 -6.74 12.34
C THR A 467 34.05 -6.09 11.10
N ILE A 468 34.53 -4.86 11.20
CA ILE A 468 35.13 -4.12 10.09
C ILE A 468 36.56 -3.71 10.49
N GLU A 469 37.54 -4.13 9.68
CA GLU A 469 38.93 -3.75 9.89
C GLU A 469 39.17 -2.26 9.62
N GLU A 470 40.19 -1.69 10.25
CA GLU A 470 40.60 -0.29 10.05
C GLU A 470 40.87 0.03 8.58
N GLY A 471 40.47 1.22 8.12
CA GLY A 471 40.68 1.69 6.76
C GLY A 471 39.76 1.09 5.70
N VAL A 472 38.86 0.19 6.07
CA VAL A 472 37.88 -0.38 5.12
C VAL A 472 36.87 0.68 4.68
N THR A 473 36.59 0.69 3.38
CA THR A 473 35.52 1.51 2.78
C THR A 473 34.31 0.64 2.41
N VAL A 474 33.15 1.04 2.87
CA VAL A 474 31.85 0.42 2.54
C VAL A 474 31.04 1.40 1.68
N LYS A 475 30.78 1.02 0.43
CA LYS A 475 29.97 1.78 -0.53
C LYS A 475 28.56 1.24 -0.53
N VAL A 476 27.61 2.05 -0.10
CA VAL A 476 26.19 1.65 -0.02
C VAL A 476 25.46 2.16 -1.26
N SER A 477 24.66 1.31 -1.91
CA SER A 477 23.84 1.73 -3.04
C SER A 477 22.85 2.83 -2.64
N PRO A 478 22.50 3.75 -3.54
CA PRO A 478 21.52 4.80 -3.26
C PRO A 478 20.21 4.24 -2.67
N GLY A 479 19.72 4.87 -1.64
CA GLY A 479 18.46 4.48 -0.98
C GLY A 479 18.53 3.27 -0.04
N MET A 480 19.60 2.50 -0.05
CA MET A 480 19.76 1.29 0.78
C MET A 480 20.33 1.63 2.16
N SER A 481 20.08 0.76 3.14
CA SER A 481 20.46 0.94 4.55
C SER A 481 21.06 -0.31 5.15
N ILE A 482 21.65 -0.16 6.35
CA ILE A 482 22.17 -1.26 7.16
C ILE A 482 21.37 -1.31 8.46
N LEU A 483 20.75 -2.44 8.75
CA LEU A 483 20.06 -2.72 9.99
C LEU A 483 20.92 -3.59 10.89
N VAL A 484 21.12 -3.20 12.15
CA VAL A 484 21.90 -3.93 13.12
C VAL A 484 21.00 -4.34 14.28
N ALA A 485 20.56 -5.60 14.26
CA ALA A 485 19.87 -6.25 15.38
C ALA A 485 20.85 -7.05 16.25
N GLY A 486 21.94 -7.52 15.66
CA GLY A 486 23.09 -8.12 16.36
C GLY A 486 24.12 -7.08 16.78
N ALA A 487 25.39 -7.29 16.43
CA ALA A 487 26.46 -6.38 16.78
C ALA A 487 27.25 -5.90 15.56
N LEU A 488 27.62 -4.61 15.56
CA LEU A 488 28.55 -4.01 14.60
C LEU A 488 29.81 -3.52 15.37
N LYS A 489 30.97 -4.04 15.02
CA LYS A 489 32.27 -3.60 15.53
C LYS A 489 33.03 -2.90 14.41
N ALA A 490 32.97 -1.58 14.37
CA ALA A 490 33.70 -0.74 13.42
C ALA A 490 34.69 0.11 14.24
N GLN A 491 35.94 -0.31 14.27
CA GLN A 491 37.00 0.35 15.04
C GLN A 491 38.13 0.70 14.08
N GLY A 492 38.16 1.97 13.64
CA GLY A 492 39.24 2.55 12.86
C GLY A 492 40.28 3.19 13.73
N THR A 493 41.19 3.94 13.07
CA THR A 493 42.19 4.80 13.72
C THR A 493 42.15 6.18 13.08
N PRO A 494 42.78 7.22 13.67
CA PRO A 494 42.84 8.54 13.03
C PRO A 494 43.47 8.51 11.64
N GLU A 495 44.46 7.64 11.40
CA GLU A 495 45.19 7.47 10.13
C GLU A 495 44.44 6.57 9.17
N LYS A 496 43.60 5.67 9.65
CA LYS A 496 42.87 4.69 8.85
C LYS A 496 41.41 4.60 9.33
N PRO A 497 40.60 5.65 9.16
CA PRO A 497 39.20 5.61 9.52
C PRO A 497 38.43 4.61 8.65
N ILE A 498 37.36 4.06 9.21
CA ILE A 498 36.40 3.25 8.43
C ILE A 498 35.41 4.20 7.75
N ILE A 499 35.16 4.02 6.44
CA ILE A 499 34.38 4.97 5.64
C ILE A 499 33.12 4.29 5.13
N PHE A 500 31.94 4.88 5.45
CA PHE A 500 30.67 4.55 4.83
C PHE A 500 30.26 5.70 3.89
N THR A 501 30.06 5.39 2.60
CA THR A 501 29.71 6.39 1.60
C THR A 501 28.79 5.81 0.53
N VAL A 502 28.19 6.66 -0.28
CA VAL A 502 27.33 6.22 -1.37
C VAL A 502 28.18 5.53 -2.47
N LYS A 503 27.61 4.48 -3.05
CA LYS A 503 28.15 3.90 -4.29
C LYS A 503 27.91 4.86 -5.44
N GLU A 504 28.97 5.39 -6.02
CA GLU A 504 28.85 6.20 -7.22
C GLU A 504 28.30 5.37 -8.39
N PRO A 505 27.42 5.95 -9.22
CA PRO A 505 26.94 5.28 -10.42
C PRO A 505 28.14 4.88 -11.30
N SER A 506 28.10 3.69 -11.88
CA SER A 506 29.14 3.21 -12.81
C SER A 506 29.12 4.09 -14.04
N ARG A 507 30.07 5.01 -14.17
CA ARG A 507 30.28 5.73 -15.43
C ARG A 507 30.77 4.70 -16.44
N SER A 508 29.94 4.35 -17.43
CA SER A 508 30.40 3.55 -18.56
C SER A 508 31.47 4.36 -19.33
N ASN A 509 32.66 3.86 -19.39
CA ASN A 509 33.79 4.50 -20.09
C ASN A 509 33.62 4.58 -21.62
N LYS A 510 32.41 4.39 -22.16
CA LYS A 510 32.21 4.29 -23.62
C LYS A 510 31.52 5.50 -24.26
N ASP A 511 30.98 6.44 -23.50
CA ASP A 511 30.22 7.52 -24.10
C ASP A 511 30.90 8.88 -23.87
N SER A 512 31.50 9.38 -24.92
CA SER A 512 32.03 10.74 -25.07
C SER A 512 30.90 11.81 -25.12
N HIS A 513 29.82 11.61 -24.42
CA HIS A 513 28.66 12.52 -24.39
C HIS A 513 28.98 13.73 -23.50
N LEU A 514 28.50 14.88 -23.91
CA LEU A 514 28.71 16.15 -23.22
C LEU A 514 28.38 16.04 -21.73
N PRO A 515 29.35 16.26 -20.83
CA PRO A 515 29.10 16.12 -19.40
C PRO A 515 28.08 17.15 -18.89
N VAL A 516 27.26 16.72 -17.98
CA VAL A 516 26.32 17.55 -17.19
C VAL A 516 26.81 17.61 -15.76
N ARG A 517 26.60 18.75 -15.08
CA ARG A 517 26.86 18.88 -13.66
C ARG A 517 25.79 19.71 -12.94
N LEU A 518 25.70 19.56 -11.63
CA LEU A 518 24.95 20.43 -10.75
C LEU A 518 25.91 21.29 -9.97
N VAL A 519 25.64 22.60 -9.91
CA VAL A 519 26.47 23.60 -9.23
C VAL A 519 25.65 24.43 -8.27
N ASP A 520 26.34 25.09 -7.32
CA ASP A 520 25.75 26.00 -6.35
C ASP A 520 24.71 25.35 -5.40
N GLY A 521 24.54 24.00 -5.44
CA GLY A 521 23.71 23.26 -4.51
C GLY A 521 24.43 22.95 -3.19
N ARG A 522 23.67 22.69 -2.15
CA ARG A 522 24.19 22.26 -0.85
C ARG A 522 24.78 20.85 -0.91
N PHE A 523 24.23 20.02 -1.80
CA PHE A 523 24.60 18.61 -1.96
C PHE A 523 24.93 18.29 -3.42
N PRO A 524 25.74 17.25 -3.71
CA PRO A 524 26.10 16.88 -5.09
C PRO A 524 24.89 16.57 -6.01
N TRP A 525 23.77 16.17 -5.46
CA TRP A 525 22.53 15.82 -6.17
C TRP A 525 21.52 16.97 -6.27
N GLU A 526 21.90 18.18 -5.89
CA GLU A 526 21.06 19.37 -6.04
C GLU A 526 21.88 20.54 -6.57
N GLY A 527 21.20 21.43 -7.27
CA GLY A 527 21.83 22.66 -7.74
C GLY A 527 21.29 23.11 -9.08
N ARG A 528 21.97 24.10 -9.65
CA ARG A 528 21.72 24.60 -10.99
C ARG A 528 22.40 23.70 -12.01
N ALA A 529 21.61 23.23 -13.01
CA ALA A 529 22.15 22.38 -14.07
C ALA A 529 23.03 23.16 -15.04
N GLU A 530 24.19 22.60 -15.36
CA GLU A 530 25.10 23.11 -16.39
C GLU A 530 25.47 21.99 -17.37
N LEU A 531 25.55 22.34 -18.66
CA LEU A 531 25.94 21.46 -19.75
C LEU A 531 27.29 21.94 -20.31
N LEU A 532 28.26 21.06 -20.52
CA LEU A 532 29.49 21.41 -21.20
C LEU A 532 29.21 21.57 -22.71
N HIS A 533 29.29 22.79 -23.22
CA HIS A 533 29.03 23.11 -24.61
C HIS A 533 30.25 23.86 -25.20
N LYS A 534 30.82 23.36 -26.31
CA LYS A 534 31.98 23.93 -26.95
C LYS A 534 33.17 24.24 -26.01
N GLY A 535 33.44 23.28 -25.08
CA GLY A 535 34.56 23.37 -24.14
C GLY A 535 34.30 24.32 -22.93
N SER A 536 33.14 24.91 -22.79
CA SER A 536 32.76 25.76 -21.62
C SER A 536 31.46 25.30 -20.97
N TRP A 537 31.38 25.41 -19.65
CA TRP A 537 30.19 25.10 -18.92
C TRP A 537 29.17 26.22 -19.11
N LYS A 538 27.94 25.86 -19.53
CA LYS A 538 26.83 26.79 -19.75
C LYS A 538 25.67 26.42 -18.90
N PRO A 539 25.06 27.39 -18.18
CA PRO A 539 23.84 27.20 -17.45
C PRO A 539 22.70 26.78 -18.37
N VAL A 540 21.89 25.81 -17.90
CA VAL A 540 20.71 25.32 -18.60
C VAL A 540 19.48 26.07 -18.13
N SER A 541 18.70 26.52 -19.10
CA SER A 541 17.41 27.20 -18.93
C SER A 541 16.34 26.45 -19.72
N ALA A 542 15.09 26.64 -19.32
CA ALA A 542 13.95 26.08 -20.00
C ALA A 542 13.13 27.19 -20.69
N PHE A 543 12.69 26.94 -21.93
CA PHE A 543 11.86 27.87 -22.69
C PHE A 543 10.50 28.12 -22.03
N SER A 544 9.93 27.10 -21.37
CA SER A 544 8.67 27.21 -20.65
C SER A 544 8.62 26.24 -19.47
N ASN A 545 7.69 26.44 -18.57
CA ASN A 545 7.48 25.56 -17.41
C ASN A 545 7.13 24.10 -17.79
N ALA A 546 6.59 23.90 -19.00
CA ALA A 546 6.28 22.56 -19.48
C ALA A 546 7.54 21.73 -19.74
N PHE A 547 8.60 22.35 -20.28
CA PHE A 547 9.87 21.65 -20.57
C PHE A 547 10.77 21.51 -19.32
N PHE A 548 10.53 22.31 -18.30
CA PHE A 548 11.34 22.34 -17.09
C PHE A 548 11.43 20.98 -16.38
N ARG A 549 10.30 20.28 -16.26
CA ARG A 549 10.23 18.96 -15.63
C ARG A 549 10.97 17.90 -16.44
N ASN A 550 10.84 17.95 -17.75
CA ASN A 550 11.50 17.02 -18.65
C ASN A 550 13.02 17.18 -18.59
N ILE A 551 13.51 18.43 -18.64
CA ILE A 551 14.94 18.74 -18.51
C ILE A 551 15.48 18.25 -17.15
N ALA A 552 14.75 18.52 -16.07
CA ALA A 552 15.14 18.07 -14.74
C ALA A 552 15.24 16.54 -14.64
N ALA A 553 14.28 15.82 -15.23
CA ALA A 553 14.29 14.36 -15.25
C ALA A 553 15.50 13.80 -16.04
N ILE A 554 15.82 14.40 -17.19
CA ILE A 554 16.97 14.01 -18.00
C ILE A 554 18.29 14.29 -17.25
N VAL A 555 18.41 15.47 -16.59
CA VAL A 555 19.58 15.82 -15.77
C VAL A 555 19.82 14.78 -14.68
N CYS A 556 18.79 14.45 -13.90
CA CYS A 556 18.93 13.47 -12.83
C CYS A 556 19.33 12.09 -13.38
N ARG A 557 18.66 11.62 -14.43
CA ARG A 557 18.97 10.34 -15.07
C ARG A 557 20.39 10.30 -15.68
N GLN A 558 20.81 11.35 -16.38
CA GLN A 558 22.15 11.44 -16.98
C GLN A 558 23.27 11.47 -15.93
N LEU A 559 22.99 12.04 -14.75
CA LEU A 559 23.88 12.02 -13.59
C LEU A 559 23.83 10.71 -12.78
N GLY A 560 22.95 9.77 -13.17
CA GLY A 560 22.78 8.48 -12.49
C GLY A 560 21.96 8.58 -11.19
N TYR A 561 21.16 9.63 -11.06
CA TYR A 561 20.26 9.83 -9.91
C TYR A 561 18.83 9.39 -10.26
N GLY A 562 17.99 9.17 -9.24
CA GLY A 562 16.55 8.98 -9.40
C GLY A 562 15.84 10.25 -9.91
N PRO A 563 14.52 10.19 -10.15
CA PRO A 563 13.77 11.30 -10.71
C PRO A 563 13.89 12.57 -9.83
N PRO A 564 13.57 13.77 -10.34
CA PRO A 564 13.66 15.00 -9.56
C PRO A 564 12.67 15.03 -8.41
N ALA A 565 13.16 15.18 -7.18
CA ALA A 565 12.34 15.30 -5.98
C ALA A 565 11.75 16.70 -5.81
N VAL A 566 12.54 17.72 -6.14
CA VAL A 566 12.16 19.11 -6.04
C VAL A 566 12.69 19.85 -7.26
N ILE A 567 11.82 20.63 -7.87
CA ILE A 567 12.13 21.51 -8.99
C ILE A 567 11.77 22.93 -8.55
N LYS A 568 12.70 23.87 -8.64
CA LYS A 568 12.45 25.28 -8.28
C LYS A 568 12.59 26.15 -9.51
N GLU A 569 11.64 27.04 -9.71
CA GLU A 569 11.60 27.95 -10.85
C GLU A 569 12.40 29.22 -10.63
N LYS A 570 12.56 29.70 -9.38
CA LYS A 570 13.30 30.92 -9.04
C LYS A 570 14.00 30.78 -7.69
N SER A 571 15.32 31.00 -7.66
CA SER A 571 16.03 31.22 -6.41
C SER A 571 17.12 32.26 -6.66
N ASP A 572 17.06 33.38 -5.95
CA ASP A 572 18.07 34.46 -6.06
C ASP A 572 19.46 34.00 -5.60
N VAL A 573 19.50 32.93 -4.80
CA VAL A 573 20.75 32.32 -4.31
C VAL A 573 21.60 31.73 -5.43
N PHE A 574 21.01 31.25 -6.52
CA PHE A 574 21.71 30.62 -7.64
C PHE A 574 22.06 31.58 -8.78
N ARG A 575 21.85 32.90 -8.61
CA ARG A 575 22.11 33.93 -9.62
C ARG A 575 23.45 34.64 -9.45
N GLN A 576 24.18 34.35 -8.39
CA GLN A 576 25.47 34.97 -8.14
C GLN A 576 26.50 34.58 -9.22
N ASN A 577 27.18 35.59 -9.81
CA ASN A 577 28.24 35.44 -10.82
C ASN A 577 27.82 35.09 -12.26
N LEU A 578 26.62 35.39 -12.71
CA LEU A 578 26.14 35.09 -14.08
C LEU A 578 26.16 36.33 -15.03
N ASN A 579 26.62 37.49 -14.57
CA ASN A 579 26.70 38.67 -15.44
C ASN A 579 27.63 38.36 -16.63
N ASP A 580 27.19 38.63 -17.86
CA ASP A 580 27.84 38.37 -19.13
C ASP A 580 27.97 36.87 -19.55
N THR A 581 27.15 35.99 -19.00
CA THR A 581 27.19 34.55 -19.33
C THR A 581 26.15 34.20 -20.39
N TRP A 582 26.53 33.43 -21.39
CA TRP A 582 25.62 32.82 -22.34
C TRP A 582 25.00 31.58 -21.71
N ILE A 583 23.65 31.46 -21.86
CA ILE A 583 22.84 30.34 -21.36
C ILE A 583 22.37 29.47 -22.51
N LEU A 584 22.13 28.18 -22.21
CA LEU A 584 21.50 27.23 -23.13
C LEU A 584 20.02 27.07 -22.76
N GLU A 585 19.14 27.54 -23.64
CA GLU A 585 17.70 27.33 -23.51
C GLU A 585 17.31 26.05 -24.22
N LEU A 586 16.85 25.05 -23.45
CA LEU A 586 16.56 23.71 -23.93
C LEU A 586 15.06 23.49 -24.13
N HIS A 587 14.75 22.70 -25.15
CA HIS A 587 13.40 22.17 -25.47
C HIS A 587 13.49 20.65 -25.48
N CYS A 588 13.12 20.00 -24.36
CA CYS A 588 13.15 18.57 -24.22
C CYS A 588 11.72 18.01 -24.09
N TYR A 589 11.42 16.96 -24.80
CA TYR A 589 10.12 16.28 -24.75
C TYR A 589 10.02 15.25 -23.65
N GLY A 590 11.16 14.82 -23.04
CA GLY A 590 11.23 13.91 -21.87
C GLY A 590 11.64 12.47 -22.21
N ASN A 591 11.63 12.11 -23.50
CA ASN A 591 12.08 10.81 -24.00
C ASN A 591 13.57 10.75 -24.35
N GLU A 592 14.26 11.89 -24.36
CA GLU A 592 15.69 11.97 -24.66
C GLU A 592 16.50 11.29 -23.56
N THR A 593 17.55 10.60 -23.94
CA THR A 593 18.49 9.96 -23.00
C THR A 593 19.47 10.97 -22.42
N PHE A 594 19.90 11.94 -23.22
CA PHE A 594 20.89 12.95 -22.85
C PHE A 594 20.41 14.36 -23.18
N LEU A 595 20.86 15.36 -22.42
CA LEU A 595 20.49 16.77 -22.63
C LEU A 595 20.92 17.35 -23.98
N HIS A 596 21.97 16.83 -24.59
CA HIS A 596 22.45 17.31 -25.89
C HIS A 596 21.56 16.85 -27.05
N GLU A 597 20.66 15.91 -26.85
CA GLU A 597 19.67 15.46 -27.83
C GLU A 597 18.49 16.44 -27.91
N CYS A 598 18.30 17.28 -26.89
CA CYS A 598 17.27 18.31 -26.89
C CYS A 598 17.58 19.42 -27.88
N LEU A 599 16.56 20.01 -28.47
CA LEU A 599 16.71 21.25 -29.25
C LEU A 599 17.15 22.37 -28.31
N TYR A 600 18.11 23.20 -28.76
CA TYR A 600 18.62 24.28 -27.92
C TYR A 600 18.83 25.58 -28.69
N GLU A 601 18.67 26.69 -27.97
CA GLU A 601 19.10 28.02 -28.40
C GLU A 601 20.13 28.59 -27.41
N GLN A 602 21.13 29.28 -27.95
CA GLN A 602 22.09 30.00 -27.12
C GLN A 602 21.68 31.46 -27.01
N ARG A 603 21.42 31.93 -25.78
CA ARG A 603 20.96 33.29 -25.50
C ARG A 603 21.86 33.99 -24.49
N ALA A 604 21.94 35.32 -24.58
CA ALA A 604 22.56 36.13 -23.51
C ALA A 604 21.67 36.07 -22.26
N PHE A 605 22.29 36.01 -21.10
CA PHE A 605 21.60 36.07 -19.82
C PHE A 605 20.74 37.31 -19.73
N ASN A 606 19.50 37.19 -19.29
CA ASN A 606 18.66 38.28 -18.85
C ASN A 606 17.98 37.95 -17.51
N TYR A 607 17.45 38.91 -16.82
CA TYR A 607 16.84 38.74 -15.50
C TYR A 607 15.53 37.92 -15.51
N SER A 608 14.95 37.66 -16.69
CA SER A 608 13.77 36.82 -16.87
C SER A 608 14.13 35.36 -17.17
N SER A 609 15.41 35.01 -17.37
CA SER A 609 15.83 33.63 -17.64
C SER A 609 15.52 32.69 -16.47
N ILE A 610 14.85 31.57 -16.79
CA ILE A 610 14.43 30.56 -15.81
C ILE A 610 15.44 29.41 -15.83
N PHE A 611 16.31 29.34 -14.84
CA PHE A 611 17.30 28.26 -14.74
C PHE A 611 16.69 26.96 -14.24
N VAL A 612 17.21 25.84 -14.75
CA VAL A 612 16.87 24.50 -14.26
C VAL A 612 17.63 24.24 -12.95
N ILE A 613 16.92 24.39 -11.85
CA ILE A 613 17.41 24.09 -10.50
C ILE A 613 16.69 22.84 -10.04
N VAL A 614 17.44 21.78 -9.78
CA VAL A 614 16.91 20.47 -9.49
C VAL A 614 17.52 19.89 -8.23
N LYS A 615 16.72 19.10 -7.53
CA LYS A 615 17.17 18.19 -6.49
C LYS A 615 16.71 16.78 -6.90
N CYS A 616 17.66 15.92 -7.24
CA CYS A 616 17.41 14.56 -7.68
C CYS A 616 17.09 13.63 -6.48
N GLN A 617 16.28 12.60 -6.72
CA GLN A 617 15.99 11.56 -5.72
C GLN A 617 17.03 10.44 -5.79
N GLY A 618 17.14 9.64 -4.69
CA GLY A 618 17.87 8.38 -4.67
C GLY A 618 19.40 8.49 -4.74
N ALA A 619 19.99 9.70 -4.64
CA ALA A 619 21.44 9.88 -4.66
C ALA A 619 22.14 9.45 -3.37
N PRO A 620 21.70 9.85 -2.17
CA PRO A 620 22.32 9.40 -0.94
C PRO A 620 21.88 7.98 -0.61
N TRP A 621 22.76 7.23 0.05
CA TRP A 621 22.34 6.01 0.73
C TRP A 621 21.54 6.34 2.01
N GLY A 622 20.92 5.35 2.63
CA GLY A 622 20.06 5.54 3.78
C GLY A 622 20.82 5.83 5.07
N ASN A 623 20.91 4.84 5.92
CA ASN A 623 21.52 4.97 7.25
C ASN A 623 22.07 3.65 7.78
N ILE A 624 22.76 3.73 8.92
CA ILE A 624 22.94 2.59 9.81
C ILE A 624 21.98 2.74 10.97
N ARG A 625 21.21 1.69 11.23
CA ARG A 625 20.21 1.66 12.28
C ARG A 625 20.46 0.54 13.25
N PHE A 626 20.58 0.88 14.54
CA PHE A 626 20.73 -0.05 15.65
C PHE A 626 19.37 -0.24 16.33
N ILE A 627 19.00 -1.49 16.54
CA ILE A 627 17.77 -1.86 17.24
C ILE A 627 18.05 -2.90 18.31
N SER A 628 17.21 -2.96 19.33
CA SER A 628 17.32 -3.98 20.37
C SER A 628 16.93 -5.36 19.82
N PRO A 629 17.71 -6.41 20.10
CA PRO A 629 17.35 -7.77 19.72
C PRO A 629 16.06 -8.23 20.39
N SER A 630 15.36 -9.17 19.72
CA SER A 630 14.07 -9.67 20.18
C SER A 630 14.13 -10.52 21.48
N ASN A 631 15.29 -11.10 21.79
CA ASN A 631 15.49 -11.96 22.96
C ASN A 631 16.32 -11.30 24.06
N ALA A 632 15.75 -11.19 25.27
CA ALA A 632 16.29 -10.46 26.40
C ALA A 632 17.49 -11.14 27.11
N ASN A 633 17.91 -12.33 26.70
CA ASN A 633 19.06 -13.03 27.30
C ASN A 633 20.38 -12.50 26.73
N ARG A 634 20.83 -11.37 27.27
CA ARG A 634 22.02 -10.66 26.82
C ARG A 634 23.32 -11.23 27.33
N SER A 635 24.00 -11.99 26.49
CA SER A 635 25.45 -12.05 26.45
C SER A 635 26.01 -11.46 25.15
N GLN A 636 25.25 -10.59 24.45
CA GLN A 636 25.66 -10.06 23.16
C GLN A 636 26.77 -9.02 23.29
N ALA A 637 27.70 -9.06 22.32
CA ALA A 637 28.74 -8.06 22.17
C ALA A 637 28.13 -6.68 21.85
N GLN A 638 28.52 -5.67 22.64
CA GLN A 638 28.13 -4.29 22.41
C GLN A 638 28.62 -3.81 21.02
N SER A 639 27.76 -3.11 20.27
CA SER A 639 28.16 -2.44 19.03
C SER A 639 29.11 -1.26 19.32
N ILE A 640 30.10 -1.07 18.48
CA ILE A 640 31.14 -0.04 18.63
C ILE A 640 31.30 0.70 17.31
N LEU A 641 31.24 2.02 17.35
CA LEU A 641 31.64 2.92 16.26
C LEU A 641 32.75 3.84 16.78
N ASP A 642 33.97 3.61 16.32
CA ASP A 642 35.16 4.37 16.72
C ASP A 642 35.98 4.71 15.47
N HIS A 643 36.32 6.00 15.30
CA HIS A 643 36.99 6.52 14.10
C HIS A 643 36.29 6.08 12.80
N VAL A 644 34.99 6.37 12.73
CA VAL A 644 34.13 6.02 11.58
C VAL A 644 33.59 7.29 10.91
N GLU A 645 33.71 7.34 9.59
CA GLU A 645 33.21 8.43 8.77
C GLU A 645 31.98 8.00 7.96
N PHE A 646 30.91 8.80 8.03
CA PHE A 646 29.70 8.65 7.24
C PHE A 646 29.53 9.85 6.31
N SER A 647 29.32 9.59 5.03
CA SER A 647 29.11 10.67 4.06
C SER A 647 28.07 10.32 3.00
N HIS A 648 27.38 11.35 2.45
CA HIS A 648 26.40 11.23 1.38
C HIS A 648 25.25 10.28 1.71
N CYS A 649 24.71 10.38 2.92
CA CYS A 649 23.66 9.56 3.49
C CYS A 649 22.37 10.35 3.75
N GLY A 650 21.37 9.68 4.29
CA GLY A 650 20.19 10.34 4.84
C GLY A 650 18.91 10.20 4.01
N TYR A 651 18.86 9.28 3.05
CA TYR A 651 17.66 8.99 2.27
C TYR A 651 17.52 7.48 2.04
N ARG A 652 16.47 6.88 2.60
CA ARG A 652 16.19 5.46 2.49
C ARG A 652 14.84 5.26 1.82
N HIS A 653 14.76 4.50 0.73
CA HIS A 653 13.53 4.20 -0.03
C HIS A 653 12.59 5.42 -0.16
N GLY A 654 13.13 6.57 -0.56
CA GLY A 654 12.38 7.82 -0.71
C GLY A 654 12.10 8.59 0.59
N MET A 655 12.53 8.09 1.77
CA MET A 655 12.31 8.72 3.06
C MET A 655 13.56 9.35 3.64
N ALA A 656 13.42 10.52 4.27
CA ALA A 656 14.51 11.19 4.96
C ALA A 656 14.80 10.51 6.31
N VAL A 657 16.01 9.95 6.48
CA VAL A 657 16.48 9.27 7.69
C VAL A 657 17.77 9.90 8.23
N PRO A 658 18.09 9.84 9.53
CA PRO A 658 19.40 10.28 10.03
C PRO A 658 20.49 9.33 9.55
N ALA A 659 21.75 9.77 9.50
CA ALA A 659 22.88 8.95 9.08
C ALA A 659 23.10 7.73 9.99
N VAL A 660 23.01 7.94 11.29
CA VAL A 660 23.05 6.91 12.33
C VAL A 660 21.81 7.04 13.20
N GLU A 661 21.12 5.93 13.38
CA GLU A 661 19.94 5.85 14.25
C GLU A 661 20.10 4.74 15.27
N ALA A 662 19.97 5.08 16.55
CA ALA A 662 20.00 4.11 17.65
C ALA A 662 18.64 4.11 18.36
N VAL A 663 17.99 2.96 18.39
CA VAL A 663 16.70 2.77 19.04
C VAL A 663 16.89 1.77 20.19
N ILE A 664 16.78 2.24 21.42
CA ILE A 664 17.00 1.49 22.65
C ILE A 664 18.47 1.10 22.85
N ASP A 665 19.05 0.30 21.96
CA ASP A 665 20.46 -0.08 22.00
C ASP A 665 21.34 0.96 21.33
N VAL A 666 22.14 1.64 22.15
CA VAL A 666 23.05 2.67 21.68
C VAL A 666 24.45 2.06 21.56
N PRO A 667 25.10 2.10 20.40
CA PRO A 667 26.49 1.69 20.27
C PRO A 667 27.40 2.61 21.09
N ARG A 668 28.59 2.13 21.45
CA ARG A 668 29.67 3.01 21.92
C ARG A 668 30.06 3.93 20.77
N LEU A 669 29.98 5.24 20.98
CA LEU A 669 30.19 6.27 19.97
C LEU A 669 31.43 7.09 20.32
N GLU A 670 32.48 6.98 19.52
CA GLU A 670 33.73 7.70 19.73
C GLU A 670 34.32 8.13 18.39
N SER A 671 34.76 9.37 18.32
CA SER A 671 35.47 9.91 17.12
C SER A 671 34.73 9.67 15.80
N ILE A 672 33.38 9.77 15.80
CA ILE A 672 32.59 9.63 14.57
C ILE A 672 32.52 10.95 13.80
N THR A 673 32.61 10.86 12.49
CA THR A 673 32.43 12.02 11.59
C THR A 673 31.26 11.76 10.66
N ILE A 674 30.22 12.62 10.73
CA ILE A 674 29.07 12.57 9.82
C ILE A 674 29.06 13.87 8.99
N ARG A 675 29.14 13.73 7.65
CA ARG A 675 29.21 14.89 6.77
C ARG A 675 28.41 14.74 5.49
N ASN A 676 27.90 15.85 4.98
CA ASN A 676 27.16 15.92 3.72
C ASN A 676 25.98 14.95 3.64
N CYS A 677 25.19 14.81 4.70
CA CYS A 677 24.02 13.94 4.73
C CYS A 677 22.71 14.74 4.51
N ALA A 678 21.81 14.20 3.73
CA ALA A 678 20.58 14.89 3.28
C ALA A 678 19.58 15.18 4.42
N SER A 679 19.63 14.40 5.51
CA SER A 679 18.80 14.57 6.69
C SER A 679 19.65 14.79 7.94
N GLY A 680 19.23 14.28 9.11
CA GLY A 680 19.97 14.42 10.37
C GLY A 680 21.28 13.62 10.40
N GLY A 681 22.15 13.96 11.35
CA GLY A 681 23.37 13.19 11.62
C GLY A 681 23.08 11.97 12.49
N LEU A 682 23.16 12.12 13.81
CA LEU A 682 22.87 11.08 14.80
C LEU A 682 21.46 11.28 15.38
N ARG A 683 20.68 10.21 15.46
CA ARG A 683 19.43 10.16 16.23
C ARG A 683 19.50 9.05 17.28
N VAL A 684 19.25 9.40 18.52
CA VAL A 684 19.13 8.46 19.64
C VAL A 684 17.71 8.51 20.17
N GLN A 685 17.03 7.38 20.18
CA GLN A 685 15.63 7.27 20.63
C GLN A 685 15.51 6.29 21.79
N SER A 686 14.90 6.76 22.90
CA SER A 686 14.54 5.94 24.07
C SER A 686 15.70 5.03 24.54
N PRO A 687 16.91 5.59 24.78
CA PRO A 687 18.09 4.78 25.08
C PRO A 687 17.89 3.94 26.37
N GLY A 688 18.32 2.69 26.31
CA GLY A 688 18.26 1.78 27.46
C GLY A 688 19.37 2.03 28.49
N THR A 689 20.45 2.68 28.11
CA THR A 689 21.61 3.05 28.92
C THR A 689 21.95 4.52 28.77
N ASP A 690 22.84 5.03 29.62
CA ASP A 690 23.38 6.39 29.46
C ASP A 690 24.13 6.49 28.13
N VAL A 691 24.04 7.68 27.50
CA VAL A 691 24.60 7.94 26.18
C VAL A 691 25.86 8.79 26.33
N HIS A 692 26.97 8.24 25.85
CA HIS A 692 28.23 8.98 25.79
C HIS A 692 28.66 9.16 24.34
N LEU A 693 28.87 10.43 23.95
CA LEU A 693 29.40 10.80 22.64
C LEU A 693 30.63 11.68 22.83
N ASN A 694 31.76 11.23 22.34
CA ASN A 694 33.01 11.93 22.52
C ASN A 694 33.70 12.18 21.17
N ASN A 695 34.41 13.30 21.06
CA ASN A 695 35.28 13.67 19.95
C ASN A 695 34.67 13.51 18.55
N SER A 696 33.42 13.89 18.39
CA SER A 696 32.64 13.60 17.19
C SER A 696 32.31 14.89 16.39
N LYS A 697 32.20 14.74 15.04
CA LYS A 697 31.96 15.87 14.14
C LYS A 697 30.71 15.65 13.29
N PHE A 698 29.83 16.65 13.26
CA PHE A 698 28.58 16.64 12.48
C PHE A 698 28.55 17.88 11.59
N VAL A 699 28.83 17.70 10.30
CA VAL A 699 29.06 18.83 9.38
C VAL A 699 28.16 18.74 8.17
N ASN A 700 27.43 19.83 7.87
CA ASN A 700 26.59 19.93 6.67
C ASN A 700 25.54 18.82 6.58
N THR A 701 24.78 18.59 7.67
CA THR A 701 23.60 17.73 7.66
C THR A 701 22.34 18.54 7.33
N GLY A 702 21.39 17.90 6.65
CA GLY A 702 20.17 18.57 6.16
C GLY A 702 19.21 19.03 7.28
N LYS A 703 19.29 18.41 8.46
CA LYS A 703 18.51 18.73 9.67
C LYS A 703 19.45 18.95 10.85
N SER A 704 19.10 18.38 12.01
CA SER A 704 19.95 18.48 13.22
C SER A 704 21.22 17.65 13.08
N GLY A 705 22.34 18.13 13.59
CA GLY A 705 23.56 17.31 13.73
C GLY A 705 23.31 16.13 14.64
N ILE A 706 22.70 16.37 15.80
CA ILE A 706 22.33 15.35 16.78
C ILE A 706 20.88 15.57 17.23
N THR A 707 20.11 14.49 17.35
CA THR A 707 18.74 14.51 17.84
C THR A 707 18.54 13.45 18.92
N PHE A 708 18.09 13.87 20.08
CA PHE A 708 17.67 13.00 21.16
C PHE A 708 16.15 12.98 21.27
N LEU A 709 15.56 11.80 21.14
CA LEU A 709 14.11 11.59 21.26
C LEU A 709 13.80 10.83 22.53
N GLN A 710 12.94 11.43 23.39
CA GLN A 710 12.43 10.77 24.60
C GLN A 710 13.51 10.13 25.47
N THR A 711 14.55 10.89 25.77
CA THR A 711 15.67 10.41 26.58
C THR A 711 15.35 10.54 28.06
N GLN A 712 15.31 9.41 28.76
CA GLN A 712 15.19 9.34 30.23
C GLN A 712 16.54 8.97 30.90
N ARG A 713 17.60 8.86 30.11
CA ARG A 713 18.96 8.52 30.54
C ARG A 713 19.85 9.74 30.46
N ASN A 714 20.98 9.67 31.16
CA ASN A 714 21.96 10.74 31.07
C ASN A 714 22.57 10.77 29.67
N VAL A 715 22.79 11.97 29.18
CA VAL A 715 23.45 12.23 27.92
C VAL A 715 24.68 13.08 28.17
N LEU A 716 25.85 12.56 27.83
CA LEU A 716 27.11 13.27 27.89
C LEU A 716 27.66 13.42 26.46
N VAL A 717 27.85 14.68 26.04
CA VAL A 717 28.45 15.02 24.75
C VAL A 717 29.67 15.87 25.03
N GLU A 718 30.84 15.33 24.73
CA GLU A 718 32.13 15.97 25.02
C GLU A 718 32.93 16.16 23.73
N SER A 719 33.75 17.21 23.71
CA SER A 719 34.74 17.46 22.64
C SER A 719 34.22 17.33 21.21
N SER A 720 32.92 17.61 21.00
CA SER A 720 32.24 17.36 19.74
C SER A 720 31.85 18.65 19.00
N GLU A 721 31.92 18.60 17.66
CA GLU A 721 31.62 19.74 16.78
C GLU A 721 30.31 19.49 15.99
N SER A 722 29.45 20.52 15.93
CA SER A 722 28.27 20.50 15.07
C SER A 722 28.20 21.81 14.28
N SER A 723 28.51 21.75 12.97
CA SER A 723 28.63 22.95 12.13
C SER A 723 27.90 22.82 10.79
N LYS A 724 27.43 23.94 10.25
CA LYS A 724 26.70 24.01 8.96
C LYS A 724 25.44 23.14 8.90
N ASN A 725 24.87 22.80 10.03
CA ASN A 725 23.61 22.04 10.15
C ASN A 725 22.43 22.99 10.31
N GLN A 726 21.24 22.53 10.04
CA GLN A 726 20.03 23.33 10.29
C GLN A 726 19.86 23.61 11.79
N ARG A 727 20.17 22.62 12.64
CA ARG A 727 20.26 22.71 14.10
C ARG A 727 21.50 21.96 14.59
N GLY A 728 22.12 22.40 15.67
CA GLY A 728 23.26 21.71 16.26
C GLY A 728 22.82 20.42 16.97
N ILE A 729 22.26 20.56 18.16
CA ILE A 729 21.69 19.47 18.97
C ILE A 729 20.23 19.78 19.21
N SER A 730 19.35 18.80 19.09
CA SER A 730 17.94 18.94 19.42
C SER A 730 17.49 17.86 20.39
N PHE A 731 16.67 18.24 21.35
CA PHE A 731 15.93 17.33 22.23
C PHE A 731 14.47 17.46 21.85
N GLU A 732 13.88 16.39 21.39
CA GLU A 732 12.54 16.43 20.82
C GLU A 732 11.64 15.39 21.48
N GLU A 733 10.36 15.71 21.60
CA GLU A 733 9.33 14.73 21.87
C GLU A 733 9.02 13.95 20.59
N ALA A 734 8.61 12.68 20.73
CA ALA A 734 8.23 11.91 19.58
C ALA A 734 7.02 12.54 18.89
N ASN A 735 7.13 12.74 17.57
CA ASN A 735 6.05 13.18 16.71
C ASN A 735 5.93 12.19 15.52
N ALA A 736 4.93 12.39 14.65
CA ALA A 736 4.65 11.47 13.54
C ALA A 736 5.84 11.27 12.58
N GLU A 737 6.67 12.30 12.40
CA GLU A 737 7.84 12.24 11.51
C GLU A 737 9.03 11.51 12.14
N ASN A 738 9.06 11.45 13.47
CA ASN A 738 10.20 10.94 14.23
C ASN A 738 10.01 9.50 14.71
N ILE A 739 8.81 8.91 14.52
CA ILE A 739 8.60 7.51 14.86
C ILE A 739 9.33 6.65 13.84
N PRO A 740 10.21 5.76 14.30
CA PRO A 740 10.88 4.83 13.40
C PRO A 740 9.85 3.97 12.68
N GLN A 741 9.98 3.79 11.38
CA GLN A 741 9.04 2.99 10.58
C GLN A 741 9.36 1.50 10.57
N VAL A 742 10.52 1.10 11.09
CA VAL A 742 10.92 -0.30 11.19
C VAL A 742 10.27 -0.99 12.37
N HIS A 743 9.78 -2.17 12.11
CA HIS A 743 8.95 -2.95 13.02
C HIS A 743 9.69 -4.13 13.69
N TYR A 744 10.95 -4.33 13.34
CA TYR A 744 11.77 -5.40 13.90
C TYR A 744 11.92 -5.27 15.43
N GLY A 745 11.56 -6.32 16.17
CA GLY A 745 11.55 -6.31 17.63
C GLY A 745 10.41 -5.52 18.29
N ARG A 746 9.33 -5.24 17.55
CA ARG A 746 8.15 -4.51 18.03
C ARG A 746 6.89 -5.35 17.96
N ALA A 747 5.99 -5.14 18.91
CA ALA A 747 4.67 -5.70 18.86
C ALA A 747 3.70 -4.69 18.25
N PHE A 748 3.00 -5.07 17.20
CA PHE A 748 1.88 -4.30 16.69
C PHE A 748 0.69 -4.43 17.60
N LEU A 749 0.02 -3.33 17.90
CA LEU A 749 -1.21 -3.34 18.69
C LEU A 749 -2.32 -4.18 18.04
N CYS A 750 -2.34 -4.27 16.71
CA CYS A 750 -3.41 -4.93 15.96
C CYS A 750 -2.98 -6.22 15.24
N ASN A 751 -1.92 -6.89 15.64
CA ASN A 751 -1.54 -8.19 15.07
C ASN A 751 -2.28 -9.37 15.73
N ALA A 752 -2.11 -10.59 15.18
CA ALA A 752 -2.75 -11.82 15.65
C ALA A 752 -2.35 -12.25 17.07
N GLU A 753 -1.15 -11.91 17.49
CA GLU A 753 -0.72 -12.23 18.84
C GLU A 753 -1.48 -11.37 19.84
N LYS A 754 -2.40 -11.99 20.57
CA LYS A 754 -3.17 -11.30 21.59
C LYS A 754 -2.36 -10.97 22.83
N VAL A 755 -1.31 -11.72 23.11
CA VAL A 755 -0.51 -11.60 24.33
C VAL A 755 0.91 -11.20 23.97
N VAL A 756 1.41 -10.16 24.58
CA VAL A 756 2.80 -9.69 24.47
C VAL A 756 3.46 -9.76 25.81
N ASN A 757 4.52 -10.53 25.89
CA ASN A 757 5.39 -10.55 27.07
C ASN A 757 6.26 -9.28 27.05
N VAL A 758 6.02 -8.37 27.99
CA VAL A 758 6.80 -7.15 28.11
C VAL A 758 8.16 -7.50 28.70
N THR A 759 9.20 -7.16 27.97
CA THR A 759 10.59 -7.17 28.45
C THR A 759 10.96 -5.80 29.01
N ASN A 760 12.21 -5.59 29.40
CA ASN A 760 12.64 -4.35 30.05
C ASN A 760 12.22 -3.08 29.29
N GLN A 761 12.10 -3.15 27.96
CA GLN A 761 11.55 -2.05 27.15
C GLN A 761 10.94 -2.64 25.86
N THR A 762 9.62 -2.75 25.84
CA THR A 762 8.89 -3.22 24.64
C THR A 762 8.24 -2.03 23.95
N LEU A 763 8.51 -1.85 22.65
CA LEU A 763 7.83 -0.85 21.83
C LEU A 763 6.58 -1.47 21.21
N LEU A 764 5.45 -0.84 21.47
CA LEU A 764 4.14 -1.18 20.90
C LEU A 764 3.79 -0.12 19.87
N TYR A 765 3.49 -0.54 18.66
CA TYR A 765 3.28 0.37 17.55
C TYR A 765 2.03 0.03 16.76
N PHE A 766 1.31 1.06 16.33
CA PHE A 766 0.19 0.96 15.41
C PHE A 766 0.39 1.92 14.25
N ASP A 767 0.51 1.41 13.06
CA ASP A 767 0.50 2.16 11.80
C ASP A 767 -0.16 1.28 10.74
N ILE A 768 -1.22 1.78 10.13
CA ILE A 768 -1.76 1.17 8.92
C ILE A 768 -1.08 1.88 7.76
N PRO A 769 -0.36 1.16 6.87
CA PRO A 769 0.21 1.76 5.67
C PRO A 769 -0.88 2.49 4.90
N ARG A 770 -0.61 3.73 4.49
CA ARG A 770 -1.50 4.51 3.62
C ARG A 770 -1.67 3.79 2.29
N LEU A 771 -2.73 3.02 2.16
CA LEU A 771 -3.28 2.67 0.87
C LEU A 771 -4.38 3.68 0.56
N GLN A 772 -4.30 4.28 -0.60
CA GLN A 772 -5.15 5.37 -1.02
C GLN A 772 -6.65 5.05 -0.82
N ASN A 773 -7.38 5.95 -0.14
CA ASN A 773 -8.85 6.08 -0.15
C ASN A 773 -9.73 5.12 0.69
N THR A 774 -9.36 4.70 1.89
CA THR A 774 -10.34 3.98 2.74
C THR A 774 -10.64 4.74 4.04
N MET A 775 -11.91 5.03 4.29
CA MET A 775 -12.44 5.51 5.58
C MET A 775 -12.92 4.32 6.44
N ALA A 776 -12.01 3.52 6.98
CA ALA A 776 -12.37 2.45 7.90
C ALA A 776 -11.86 2.77 9.32
N THR A 777 -12.69 2.56 10.32
CA THR A 777 -12.30 2.56 11.74
C THR A 777 -11.92 1.16 12.16
N GLU A 778 -10.77 1.00 12.79
CA GLU A 778 -10.32 -0.30 13.33
C GLU A 778 -10.26 -0.27 14.86
N ASN A 779 -10.62 -1.40 15.47
CA ASN A 779 -10.55 -1.63 16.90
C ASN A 779 -9.56 -2.76 17.18
N CYS A 780 -8.60 -2.51 18.07
CA CYS A 780 -7.57 -3.46 18.42
C CYS A 780 -7.53 -3.74 19.92
N GLU A 781 -7.23 -4.99 20.28
CA GLU A 781 -7.03 -5.42 21.66
C GLU A 781 -5.71 -6.16 21.82
N LYS A 782 -4.94 -5.83 22.86
CA LYS A 782 -3.66 -6.47 23.16
C LYS A 782 -3.52 -6.69 24.66
N VAL A 783 -3.14 -7.89 25.05
CA VAL A 783 -2.82 -8.22 26.43
C VAL A 783 -1.31 -8.12 26.63
N LEU A 784 -0.88 -7.29 27.58
CA LEU A 784 0.53 -7.20 27.97
C LEU A 784 0.73 -7.97 29.27
N THR A 785 1.78 -8.77 29.34
CA THR A 785 2.12 -9.56 30.53
C THR A 785 3.57 -9.31 30.94
N VAL A 786 3.80 -9.34 32.25
CA VAL A 786 5.13 -9.31 32.88
C VAL A 786 5.23 -10.45 33.88
N PRO A 787 6.46 -10.81 34.36
CA PRO A 787 6.62 -11.80 35.41
C PRO A 787 5.80 -11.47 36.67
N LYS A 788 5.29 -12.50 37.34
CA LYS A 788 4.50 -12.35 38.57
C LYS A 788 5.23 -11.49 39.61
N GLY A 789 4.53 -10.58 40.24
CA GLY A 789 5.06 -9.66 41.24
C GLY A 789 5.73 -8.41 40.67
N GLN A 790 5.69 -8.23 39.39
CA GLN A 790 6.09 -7.01 38.67
C GLN A 790 4.88 -6.27 38.13
N GLY A 791 5.07 -5.01 37.75
CA GLY A 791 4.05 -4.18 37.13
C GLY A 791 4.51 -3.62 35.79
N ILE A 792 3.61 -2.91 35.11
CA ILE A 792 3.84 -2.33 33.78
C ILE A 792 3.78 -0.81 33.86
N LYS A 793 4.81 -0.15 33.36
CA LYS A 793 4.80 1.28 33.05
C LYS A 793 4.57 1.45 31.57
N LEU A 794 3.54 2.20 31.19
CA LEU A 794 3.27 2.59 29.80
C LEU A 794 3.64 4.05 29.60
N ILE A 795 4.40 4.34 28.57
CA ILE A 795 4.79 5.68 28.16
C ILE A 795 4.24 5.93 26.75
N LEU A 796 3.42 6.95 26.60
CA LEU A 796 2.92 7.37 25.30
C LEU A 796 4.00 8.13 24.55
N LEU A 797 4.56 7.52 23.51
CA LEU A 797 5.59 8.11 22.68
C LEU A 797 4.99 9.02 21.59
N HIS A 798 3.92 8.55 20.97
CA HIS A 798 3.25 9.31 19.92
C HIS A 798 1.78 8.91 19.81
N PHE A 799 0.96 9.91 19.48
CA PHE A 799 -0.45 9.73 19.15
C PHE A 799 -0.85 10.73 18.05
N LYS A 800 -1.35 10.20 16.93
CA LYS A 800 -1.94 11.00 15.87
C LYS A 800 -3.25 10.37 15.44
N GLY A 801 -4.34 11.12 15.41
CA GLY A 801 -5.65 10.65 14.98
C GLY A 801 -6.80 11.11 15.85
N SER A 802 -7.99 10.54 15.59
CA SER A 802 -9.24 11.04 16.15
C SER A 802 -9.84 10.18 17.26
N GLN A 803 -9.10 9.23 17.91
CA GLN A 803 -9.76 8.15 18.64
C GLN A 803 -9.14 7.81 19.99
N ARG A 804 -9.61 6.72 20.62
CA ARG A 804 -9.36 6.40 22.02
C ARG A 804 -8.33 5.31 22.21
N LEU A 805 -7.42 5.48 23.17
CA LEU A 805 -6.57 4.45 23.68
C LEU A 805 -6.90 4.22 25.17
N MET A 806 -7.37 3.04 25.50
CA MET A 806 -7.81 2.65 26.84
C MET A 806 -6.97 1.50 27.38
N VAL A 807 -6.70 1.54 28.66
CA VAL A 807 -5.99 0.48 29.39
C VAL A 807 -6.89 -0.07 30.48
N TYR A 808 -7.06 -1.39 30.47
CA TYR A 808 -7.84 -2.11 31.47
C TYR A 808 -6.93 -2.96 32.33
N ASP A 809 -7.07 -2.88 33.62
CA ASP A 809 -6.48 -3.86 34.55
C ASP A 809 -7.47 -5.02 34.83
N SER A 810 -7.03 -6.03 35.58
CA SER A 810 -7.87 -7.19 35.93
C SER A 810 -9.11 -6.84 36.77
N SER A 811 -9.20 -5.62 37.32
CA SER A 811 -10.33 -5.10 38.07
C SER A 811 -11.33 -4.32 37.22
N GLN A 812 -11.18 -4.35 35.89
CA GLN A 812 -11.96 -3.57 34.93
C GLN A 812 -11.87 -2.03 35.10
N THR A 813 -10.88 -1.54 35.81
CA THR A 813 -10.63 -0.11 35.93
C THR A 813 -10.04 0.40 34.62
N VAL A 814 -10.70 1.40 34.03
CA VAL A 814 -10.28 2.01 32.76
C VAL A 814 -9.35 3.18 33.06
N ASN A 815 -8.11 3.09 32.64
CA ASN A 815 -7.22 4.25 32.56
C ASN A 815 -7.21 4.78 31.12
N LEU A 816 -7.85 5.90 30.89
CA LEU A 816 -7.88 6.54 29.59
C LEU A 816 -6.55 7.25 29.34
N ILE A 817 -5.78 6.82 28.32
CA ILE A 817 -4.52 7.47 27.98
C ILE A 817 -4.77 8.65 27.04
N VAL A 818 -5.64 8.49 26.06
CA VAL A 818 -5.98 9.55 25.09
C VAL A 818 -7.46 9.47 24.72
N ASP A 819 -8.15 10.61 24.79
CA ASP A 819 -9.50 10.78 24.28
C ASP A 819 -9.60 12.00 23.37
N LYS A 820 -10.23 11.87 22.23
CA LYS A 820 -10.58 13.02 21.37
C LYS A 820 -12.04 13.38 21.63
N SER A 821 -12.29 14.50 22.26
CA SER A 821 -13.63 15.05 22.39
C SER A 821 -14.20 15.45 21.02
N ASN A 822 -15.54 15.47 20.90
CA ASN A 822 -16.28 15.79 19.68
C ASN A 822 -15.96 17.16 19.04
N ASN A 823 -15.13 18.00 19.67
CA ASN A 823 -14.76 19.35 19.23
C ASN A 823 -13.36 19.44 18.59
N GLY A 824 -12.73 18.32 18.25
CA GLY A 824 -11.46 18.34 17.52
C GLY A 824 -10.20 18.60 18.38
N ILE A 825 -10.34 18.80 19.68
CA ILE A 825 -9.21 18.97 20.60
C ILE A 825 -8.80 17.61 21.16
N THR A 826 -7.53 17.23 20.96
CA THR A 826 -6.99 15.99 21.54
C THR A 826 -6.60 16.28 22.99
N THR A 827 -7.28 15.67 23.96
CA THR A 827 -6.91 15.77 25.37
C THR A 827 -5.96 14.63 25.70
N LEU A 828 -4.70 14.95 25.94
CA LEU A 828 -3.71 14.01 26.48
C LEU A 828 -4.00 13.89 27.98
N VAL A 829 -4.57 12.77 28.42
CA VAL A 829 -4.95 12.58 29.83
C VAL A 829 -3.72 12.21 30.65
N HIS A 830 -2.88 11.33 30.13
CA HIS A 830 -1.65 10.90 30.79
C HIS A 830 -0.55 10.57 29.78
N LYS A 831 0.66 11.13 30.00
CA LYS A 831 1.84 10.78 29.19
C LYS A 831 2.49 9.47 29.65
N GLU A 832 2.39 9.17 30.94
CA GLU A 832 2.89 7.95 31.56
C GLU A 832 1.81 7.35 32.48
N VAL A 833 1.64 6.04 32.42
CA VAL A 833 0.70 5.29 33.27
C VAL A 833 1.44 4.15 33.95
N PHE A 834 1.35 4.11 35.28
CA PHE A 834 1.94 3.05 36.13
C PHE A 834 0.85 2.10 36.56
N ILE A 835 0.97 0.83 36.21
CA ILE A 835 -0.01 -0.18 36.53
C ILE A 835 0.67 -1.31 37.32
N PRO A 836 0.41 -1.43 38.65
CA PRO A 836 1.01 -2.43 39.48
C PRO A 836 0.31 -3.78 39.31
N ARG A 837 0.24 -4.26 38.08
CA ARG A 837 -0.33 -5.55 37.69
C ARG A 837 0.56 -6.23 36.68
N ASP A 838 0.61 -7.55 36.77
CA ASP A 838 1.37 -8.41 35.88
C ASP A 838 0.70 -8.65 34.54
N THR A 839 -0.57 -8.24 34.42
CA THR A 839 -1.36 -8.38 33.18
C THR A 839 -2.29 -7.18 32.98
N ILE A 840 -2.27 -6.60 31.79
CA ILE A 840 -3.16 -5.50 31.37
C ILE A 840 -3.71 -5.74 29.97
N LEU A 841 -4.88 -5.20 29.70
CA LEU A 841 -5.49 -5.20 28.39
C LEU A 841 -5.48 -3.79 27.81
N LEU A 842 -4.83 -3.62 26.66
CA LEU A 842 -4.90 -2.40 25.86
C LEU A 842 -6.02 -2.53 24.84
N LYS A 843 -6.89 -1.51 24.77
CA LYS A 843 -7.86 -1.38 23.69
C LYS A 843 -7.63 -0.07 22.95
N TRP A 844 -7.51 -0.17 21.66
CA TRP A 844 -7.36 0.97 20.79
C TRP A 844 -8.41 0.95 19.68
N SER A 845 -8.91 2.14 19.32
CA SER A 845 -9.79 2.32 18.17
C SER A 845 -9.34 3.52 17.35
N GLY A 846 -9.09 3.34 16.07
CA GLY A 846 -8.53 4.36 15.19
C GLY A 846 -8.97 4.27 13.73
N ASP A 847 -8.83 5.38 13.02
CA ASP A 847 -8.98 5.42 11.58
C ASP A 847 -7.64 5.14 10.86
N VAL A 848 -7.65 4.97 9.55
CA VAL A 848 -6.47 4.68 8.73
C VAL A 848 -5.35 5.75 8.76
N ASN A 849 -5.63 6.90 9.33
CA ASN A 849 -4.64 7.97 9.52
C ASN A 849 -4.12 8.03 10.96
N SER A 850 -4.62 7.17 11.84
CA SER A 850 -4.24 7.16 13.23
C SER A 850 -2.95 6.38 13.44
N LYS A 851 -2.04 6.94 14.24
CA LYS A 851 -0.76 6.31 14.61
C LYS A 851 -0.61 6.37 16.12
N VAL A 852 -0.23 5.27 16.72
CA VAL A 852 0.08 5.18 18.14
C VAL A 852 1.41 4.49 18.32
N ALA A 853 2.25 5.05 19.17
CA ALA A 853 3.45 4.39 19.67
C ALA A 853 3.50 4.47 21.18
N LEU A 854 3.66 3.35 21.82
CA LEU A 854 3.80 3.19 23.26
C LEU A 854 5.10 2.46 23.57
N GLN A 855 5.72 2.83 24.67
CA GLN A 855 6.79 2.04 25.28
C GLN A 855 6.22 1.41 26.54
N ALA A 856 6.35 0.08 26.65
CA ALA A 856 6.00 -0.66 27.84
C ALA A 856 7.28 -1.07 28.57
N GLU A 857 7.36 -0.78 29.86
CA GLU A 857 8.50 -1.10 30.74
C GLU A 857 8.06 -1.99 31.90
N VAL A 858 8.91 -2.94 32.26
CA VAL A 858 8.72 -3.73 33.47
C VAL A 858 9.15 -2.93 34.68
N ILE A 859 8.31 -2.84 35.72
CA ILE A 859 8.63 -2.17 36.97
C ILE A 859 8.54 -3.14 38.15
N ASN A 860 9.50 -3.04 39.06
CA ASN A 860 9.45 -3.81 40.32
C ASN A 860 8.46 -3.17 41.29
N ILE A 861 7.46 -3.91 41.71
CA ILE A 861 6.49 -3.46 42.72
C ILE A 861 7.13 -3.61 44.09
N SER A 862 7.98 -2.66 44.49
CA SER A 862 8.44 -2.57 45.89
C SER A 862 7.34 -1.92 46.74
N GLY A 863 7.12 -2.36 47.96
CA GLY A 863 5.98 -1.97 48.82
C GLY A 863 5.70 -0.48 49.02
N LYS A 864 6.61 0.40 48.58
CA LYS A 864 6.40 1.86 48.57
C LYS A 864 5.44 2.35 47.46
N TYR A 865 5.29 1.62 46.36
CA TYR A 865 4.40 2.03 45.26
C TYR A 865 2.94 1.68 45.49
N VAL A 866 2.65 0.67 46.32
CA VAL A 866 1.26 0.30 46.65
C VAL A 866 0.57 1.44 47.42
N SER A 867 1.29 2.14 48.28
CA SER A 867 0.78 3.32 49.00
C SER A 867 0.48 4.51 48.12
N PHE A 868 1.21 4.68 47.02
CA PHE A 868 1.03 5.82 46.11
C PHE A 868 -0.20 5.67 45.20
N CYS A 869 -0.45 4.43 44.75
CA CYS A 869 -1.68 4.14 43.99
C CYS A 869 -2.96 4.24 44.85
N PHE A 870 -2.89 3.89 46.14
CA PHE A 870 -4.00 4.09 47.07
C PHE A 870 -4.27 5.57 47.31
N PHE A 871 -3.27 6.42 47.32
CA PHE A 871 -3.39 7.88 47.52
C PHE A 871 -4.05 8.55 46.28
N LEU A 872 -3.69 8.13 45.08
CA LEU A 872 -4.32 8.60 43.83
C LEU A 872 -5.78 8.17 43.70
N LYS A 873 -6.14 6.97 44.22
CA LYS A 873 -7.52 6.49 44.26
C LYS A 873 -8.40 7.26 45.25
N MET A 874 -7.82 7.79 46.38
CA MET A 874 -8.54 8.63 47.32
C MET A 874 -8.72 10.07 46.85
N ILE A 875 -7.87 10.59 45.99
CA ILE A 875 -7.99 11.95 45.40
C ILE A 875 -9.04 11.98 44.29
N GLN A 876 -9.29 10.87 43.61
CA GLN A 876 -10.37 10.77 42.61
C GLN A 876 -11.79 10.74 43.20
N ILE A 877 -11.96 10.55 44.50
CA ILE A 877 -13.26 10.54 45.18
C ILE A 877 -13.69 11.92 45.68
N SER A 878 -12.76 12.91 45.71
CA SER A 878 -13.12 14.30 46.09
C SER A 878 -12.97 15.24 44.89
N ASN A 879 -14.07 15.58 44.31
CA ASN A 879 -14.20 16.43 43.10
C ASN A 879 -13.90 17.93 43.33
N THR A 880 -13.05 18.30 44.25
CA THR A 880 -12.76 19.72 44.56
C THR A 880 -11.30 19.96 45.01
N ILE A 881 -10.34 19.82 44.12
CA ILE A 881 -9.01 20.44 44.32
C ILE A 881 -8.45 20.85 42.96
N THR A 882 -8.25 22.16 42.77
CA THR A 882 -7.68 22.75 41.57
C THR A 882 -6.17 22.52 41.44
N ASN A 883 -5.69 22.42 40.20
CA ASN A 883 -4.33 22.06 39.77
C ASN A 883 -3.16 22.88 40.39
N PHE A 884 -3.42 23.88 41.22
CA PHE A 884 -2.38 24.78 41.74
C PHE A 884 -1.71 24.29 43.04
N ASP A 885 -2.34 23.43 43.81
CA ASP A 885 -1.79 22.93 45.08
C ASP A 885 -0.88 21.71 44.95
N PHE A 886 -0.91 21.00 43.84
CA PHE A 886 -0.17 19.76 43.63
C PHE A 886 1.35 19.99 43.46
N VAL A 887 1.78 21.08 42.89
CA VAL A 887 3.19 21.41 42.68
C VAL A 887 3.89 21.78 43.97
N LYS A 888 3.14 22.30 44.97
CA LYS A 888 3.71 22.67 46.26
C LYS A 888 3.96 21.52 47.21
N ILE A 889 3.19 20.42 47.08
CA ILE A 889 3.34 19.21 47.93
C ILE A 889 4.55 18.38 47.51
N LEU A 890 4.87 18.35 46.22
CA LEU A 890 6.02 17.56 45.72
C LEU A 890 7.39 18.23 45.99
N ARG A 891 7.43 19.56 46.18
CA ARG A 891 8.69 20.28 46.53
C ARG A 891 9.09 20.23 47.98
N LYS A 892 8.26 19.74 48.87
CA LYS A 892 8.55 19.64 50.32
C LYS A 892 8.99 18.25 50.78
N ARG A 893 9.20 17.27 49.91
CA ARG A 893 9.63 15.91 50.27
C ARG A 893 10.64 15.27 49.29
N SER A 894 11.43 16.08 48.56
CA SER A 894 12.70 15.64 47.94
C SER A 894 13.87 16.06 48.78
#